data_3993f32e4e4e7dd40b6a9b1181a32b7a
#
_entry.id   3993f32e4e4e7dd40b6a9b1181a32b7a
#
_cell.length_a   1.000
_cell.length_b   1.000
_cell.length_c   1.000
_cell.angle_alpha   90.00
_cell.angle_beta   90.00
_cell.angle_gamma   90.00
#
_symmetry.space_group_name_H-M   'P 1'
#
loop_
_entity.id
_entity.type
_entity.pdbx_description
1 polymer ?
#
loop_
_entity_poly.entity_id
_entity_poly.type
_entity_poly.pdbx_seq_one_letter_code
_entity_poly.pdbx_strand_id
1 'polypeptide(L)'
;MKQNCRFSLARYAIVFSLYATGSAWAQSTPPPHAASVIDAMPHAKQIDQASISPDGTQVAYIMGGELALLPSSGGTARTIAVEGKLALRDLCWSRDSSQIAFIADLGGEVPAAQIFTAALDGSPPVKRAEVKGYAATPSFSPDGAKLALLFIEGMPRIAGPLEPMIPLAGVIDDEVYEQRLTIVDLTTNQLTQVTPADIYIYEYDWTPDGQSWIATAAHGSGDANWYIAKLYRINSQSGEMHEIYAPKWQIAEPHISPDGKSVAFIEGLMSDEGSTGGDIYVVSTAGGTPRNLTPKIHSSPASLVWTAPDQITFTQNVDGQSGFAAVHVSPATVQSLWTGEEYLGPASSFSKDGSVTAVVRQSASAPPEVWAGAVGKWKQLTTVNADAKPAWGELRNFHWTNGSMKLEGWLMLPQDFAPGQKYPLVVNVHGGPSAACAPHWDARMMGAESAMGYFAFCPNPRGSYGQGEAFTRGNIKDFGGGDFRDIMTGVDAISQQYPIDPRRIGIRGHSYGGYMTMWAETQTQRFAAAVAGAGLSDWLSYYGVNDIDQWMIPFFGASVYDDPAVYAKSDPIHFVKAVKTPTLVLVGDRDGEVPMEQSVEWWKALKDRKVPVRLVVYPNEGHVFFKPADSRDYSVRTLEWFDEWFGKVPPKP
;
A
#
# COMPACT_ATOMS: atom_id res chain seq x y z
N MET A 1 -2.64 -72.16 -34.43
CA MET A 1 -3.57 -71.84 -35.54
C MET A 1 -3.75 -70.30 -35.56
N LYS A 2 -3.25 -69.69 -36.62
CA LYS A 2 -3.36 -68.24 -36.88
C LYS A 2 -4.75 -67.92 -37.41
N GLN A 3 -5.39 -66.88 -36.90
CA GLN A 3 -6.45 -66.21 -37.66
C GLN A 3 -6.22 -64.68 -37.51
N ASN A 4 -5.90 -64.08 -38.66
CA ASN A 4 -5.78 -62.66 -38.89
C ASN A 4 -7.20 -62.06 -38.97
N CYS A 5 -7.44 -60.97 -38.21
CA CYS A 5 -8.51 -60.05 -38.53
C CYS A 5 -7.89 -58.70 -38.89
N ARG A 6 -7.94 -58.37 -40.18
CA ARG A 6 -7.60 -57.04 -40.71
C ARG A 6 -8.81 -56.14 -40.44
N PHE A 7 -8.62 -55.05 -39.70
CA PHE A 7 -9.53 -53.91 -39.71
C PHE A 7 -8.95 -52.80 -40.56
N SER A 8 -9.73 -52.42 -41.55
CA SER A 8 -9.50 -51.36 -42.50
C SER A 8 -9.55 -50.00 -41.79
N LEU A 9 -8.45 -49.23 -41.81
CA LEU A 9 -8.37 -47.84 -41.39
C LEU A 9 -8.90 -46.95 -42.51
N ALA A 10 -10.15 -46.51 -42.39
CA ALA A 10 -10.65 -45.36 -43.16
C ALA A 10 -10.03 -44.10 -42.62
N ARG A 11 -9.14 -43.48 -43.38
CA ARG A 11 -8.54 -42.16 -43.11
C ARG A 11 -9.62 -41.09 -43.29
N TYR A 12 -10.14 -40.52 -42.21
CA TYR A 12 -10.76 -39.20 -42.24
C TYR A 12 -9.67 -38.18 -42.01
N ALA A 13 -9.24 -37.54 -43.09
CA ALA A 13 -8.42 -36.31 -43.00
C ALA A 13 -9.35 -35.17 -42.58
N ILE A 14 -9.37 -34.88 -41.28
CA ILE A 14 -9.95 -33.63 -40.79
C ILE A 14 -8.88 -32.53 -41.04
N VAL A 15 -9.11 -31.74 -42.05
CA VAL A 15 -8.40 -30.49 -42.29
C VAL A 15 -8.79 -29.53 -41.16
N PHE A 16 -7.95 -29.43 -40.14
CA PHE A 16 -8.02 -28.30 -39.21
C PHE A 16 -7.54 -27.05 -39.97
N SER A 17 -8.47 -26.32 -40.55
CA SER A 17 -8.27 -24.93 -40.91
C SER A 17 -8.08 -24.17 -39.59
N LEU A 18 -6.85 -23.88 -39.24
CA LEU A 18 -6.50 -22.87 -38.23
C LEU A 18 -7.01 -21.51 -38.75
N TYR A 19 -8.26 -21.21 -38.50
CA TYR A 19 -8.68 -19.82 -38.39
C TYR A 19 -8.13 -19.34 -37.06
N ALA A 20 -6.93 -18.75 -37.11
CA ALA A 20 -6.47 -17.79 -36.13
C ALA A 20 -7.37 -16.53 -36.26
N THR A 21 -8.62 -16.65 -35.87
CA THR A 21 -9.40 -15.49 -35.45
C THR A 21 -8.84 -15.12 -34.07
N GLY A 22 -7.79 -14.34 -34.07
CA GLY A 22 -7.51 -13.48 -32.93
C GLY A 22 -8.81 -12.74 -32.65
N SER A 23 -9.54 -13.17 -31.65
CA SER A 23 -10.54 -12.34 -30.99
C SER A 23 -9.73 -11.21 -30.35
N ALA A 24 -9.38 -10.21 -31.17
CA ALA A 24 -9.16 -8.89 -30.64
C ALA A 24 -10.46 -8.60 -29.88
N TRP A 25 -10.42 -8.73 -28.58
CA TRP A 25 -11.42 -8.12 -27.71
C TRP A 25 -11.42 -6.67 -28.13
N ALA A 26 -12.44 -6.27 -28.88
CA ALA A 26 -12.62 -4.90 -29.25
C ALA A 26 -12.78 -4.16 -27.93
N GLN A 27 -11.66 -3.64 -27.42
CA GLN A 27 -11.68 -2.63 -26.40
C GLN A 27 -12.57 -1.54 -26.98
N SER A 28 -13.75 -1.37 -26.42
CA SER A 28 -14.61 -0.26 -26.82
C SER A 28 -13.77 0.99 -26.59
N THR A 29 -13.47 1.69 -27.67
CA THR A 29 -12.69 2.93 -27.61
C THR A 29 -13.38 3.85 -26.60
N PRO A 30 -12.67 4.34 -25.57
CA PRO A 30 -13.23 5.25 -24.58
C PRO A 30 -13.86 6.48 -25.23
N PRO A 31 -14.91 7.07 -24.65
CA PRO A 31 -15.36 8.37 -25.09
C PRO A 31 -14.20 9.36 -25.08
N PRO A 32 -14.05 10.21 -26.11
CA PRO A 32 -12.89 11.08 -26.23
C PRO A 32 -12.65 12.02 -25.05
N HIS A 33 -13.70 12.33 -24.28
CA HIS A 33 -13.65 13.31 -23.18
C HIS A 33 -12.85 12.81 -21.98
N ALA A 34 -13.17 11.64 -21.42
CA ALA A 34 -12.48 11.11 -20.23
C ALA A 34 -11.01 10.79 -20.52
N ALA A 35 -10.72 10.17 -21.67
CA ALA A 35 -9.35 9.91 -22.10
C ALA A 35 -8.55 11.21 -22.24
N SER A 36 -9.14 12.25 -22.85
CA SER A 36 -8.50 13.55 -23.00
C SER A 36 -8.19 14.24 -21.68
N VAL A 37 -9.09 14.09 -20.69
CA VAL A 37 -8.85 14.61 -19.33
C VAL A 37 -7.69 13.88 -18.67
N ILE A 38 -7.67 12.54 -18.69
CA ILE A 38 -6.58 11.75 -18.09
C ILE A 38 -5.24 12.07 -18.77
N ASP A 39 -5.19 12.19 -20.11
CA ASP A 39 -3.95 12.48 -20.83
C ASP A 39 -3.46 13.91 -20.63
N ALA A 40 -4.35 14.85 -20.27
CA ALA A 40 -4.01 16.23 -19.96
C ALA A 40 -3.60 16.45 -18.49
N MET A 41 -3.77 15.44 -17.61
CA MET A 41 -3.38 15.56 -16.20
C MET A 41 -1.87 15.76 -16.07
N PRO A 42 -1.44 16.63 -15.14
CA PRO A 42 -0.02 16.89 -14.93
C PRO A 42 0.70 15.66 -14.39
N HIS A 43 1.75 15.24 -15.07
CA HIS A 43 2.60 14.13 -14.63
C HIS A 43 3.73 14.66 -13.75
N ALA A 44 3.70 14.31 -12.47
CA ALA A 44 4.84 14.50 -11.58
C ALA A 44 5.73 13.24 -11.61
N LYS A 45 7.03 13.43 -11.62
CA LYS A 45 7.99 12.34 -11.41
C LYS A 45 7.88 11.85 -9.98
N GLN A 46 7.70 10.55 -9.83
CA GLN A 46 7.65 9.91 -8.51
C GLN A 46 9.05 9.88 -7.90
N ILE A 47 9.16 10.23 -6.63
CA ILE A 47 10.36 10.05 -5.81
C ILE A 47 10.10 8.85 -4.91
N ASP A 48 10.84 7.77 -5.16
CA ASP A 48 10.58 6.47 -4.55
C ASP A 48 11.13 6.39 -3.13
N GLN A 49 12.28 7.05 -2.87
CA GLN A 49 12.93 7.07 -1.56
C GLN A 49 13.75 8.35 -1.38
N ALA A 50 13.80 8.89 -0.16
CA ALA A 50 14.75 9.91 0.27
C ALA A 50 15.31 9.56 1.64
N SER A 51 16.64 9.58 1.79
CA SER A 51 17.33 9.16 3.01
C SER A 51 18.46 10.12 3.37
N ILE A 52 18.49 10.59 4.63
CA ILE A 52 19.57 11.42 5.19
C ILE A 52 20.71 10.54 5.68
N SER A 53 21.96 10.97 5.46
CA SER A 53 23.13 10.32 6.07
C SER A 53 23.08 10.41 7.60
N PRO A 54 23.62 9.43 8.34
CA PRO A 54 23.65 9.44 9.80
C PRO A 54 24.26 10.72 10.41
N ASP A 55 25.23 11.35 9.75
CA ASP A 55 25.84 12.62 10.17
C ASP A 55 25.01 13.88 9.81
N GLY A 56 23.89 13.69 9.08
CA GLY A 56 22.99 14.78 8.68
C GLY A 56 23.48 15.65 7.53
N THR A 57 24.58 15.31 6.86
CA THR A 57 25.23 16.20 5.88
C THR A 57 24.80 15.95 4.42
N GLN A 58 24.37 14.72 4.07
CA GLN A 58 24.01 14.31 2.72
C GLN A 58 22.62 13.70 2.67
N VAL A 59 21.90 13.94 1.58
CA VAL A 59 20.66 13.24 1.24
C VAL A 59 20.89 12.39 0.01
N ALA A 60 20.54 11.09 0.09
CA ALA A 60 20.41 10.21 -1.05
C ALA A 60 18.94 10.08 -1.42
N TYR A 61 18.60 10.07 -2.72
CA TYR A 61 17.23 9.83 -3.15
C TYR A 61 17.18 8.99 -4.43
N ILE A 62 16.11 8.23 -4.57
CA ILE A 62 15.81 7.44 -5.77
C ILE A 62 14.57 8.03 -6.43
N MET A 63 14.66 8.21 -7.74
CA MET A 63 13.58 8.73 -8.57
C MET A 63 13.57 8.00 -9.91
N GLY A 64 12.51 7.25 -10.18
CA GLY A 64 12.37 6.49 -11.43
C GLY A 64 13.51 5.51 -11.67
N GLY A 65 14.01 4.87 -10.61
CA GLY A 65 15.14 3.93 -10.66
C GLY A 65 16.52 4.57 -10.78
N GLU A 66 16.65 5.89 -10.70
CA GLU A 66 17.93 6.61 -10.67
C GLU A 66 18.26 7.08 -9.26
N LEU A 67 19.50 6.86 -8.81
CA LEU A 67 20.00 7.25 -7.49
C LEU A 67 20.84 8.51 -7.59
N ALA A 68 20.55 9.49 -6.74
CA ALA A 68 21.30 10.73 -6.65
C ALA A 68 21.62 11.12 -5.21
N LEU A 69 22.72 11.86 -5.04
CA LEU A 69 23.21 12.41 -3.78
C LEU A 69 23.31 13.93 -3.86
N LEU A 70 22.94 14.62 -2.78
CA LEU A 70 23.15 16.08 -2.66
C LEU A 70 23.34 16.46 -1.19
N PRO A 71 24.03 17.62 -0.92
CA PRO A 71 24.16 18.11 0.45
C PRO A 71 22.79 18.43 1.08
N SER A 72 22.60 18.11 2.35
CA SER A 72 21.36 18.46 3.09
C SER A 72 21.12 19.97 3.21
N SER A 73 22.18 20.77 3.06
CA SER A 73 22.11 22.24 2.97
C SER A 73 21.65 22.75 1.60
N GLY A 74 21.51 21.88 0.60
CA GLY A 74 21.21 22.16 -0.80
C GLY A 74 22.49 22.30 -1.64
N GLY A 75 22.33 22.19 -2.95
CA GLY A 75 23.42 22.22 -3.93
C GLY A 75 23.08 21.40 -5.16
N THR A 76 24.11 21.07 -5.95
CA THR A 76 23.95 20.26 -7.16
C THR A 76 23.92 18.78 -6.80
N ALA A 77 22.91 18.07 -7.27
CA ALA A 77 22.81 16.61 -7.13
C ALA A 77 23.88 15.91 -8.00
N ARG A 78 24.47 14.84 -7.48
CA ARG A 78 25.39 13.94 -8.17
C ARG A 78 24.72 12.59 -8.36
N THR A 79 24.55 12.15 -9.59
CA THR A 79 24.00 10.83 -9.90
C THR A 79 25.01 9.74 -9.59
N ILE A 80 24.55 8.65 -9.01
CA ILE A 80 25.27 7.39 -8.85
C ILE A 80 24.78 6.47 -9.96
N ALA A 81 25.68 6.06 -10.84
CA ALA A 81 25.34 5.21 -11.96
C ALA A 81 26.05 3.85 -11.86
N VAL A 82 25.35 2.80 -12.26
CA VAL A 82 25.91 1.46 -12.47
C VAL A 82 25.93 1.13 -13.96
N GLU A 83 26.75 0.21 -14.37
CA GLU A 83 26.79 -0.27 -15.75
C GLU A 83 25.45 -0.95 -16.09
N GLY A 84 24.95 -0.74 -17.32
CA GLY A 84 23.75 -1.42 -17.84
C GLY A 84 22.43 -0.65 -17.67
N LYS A 85 22.41 0.55 -17.09
CA LYS A 85 21.18 1.37 -16.85
C LYS A 85 20.10 0.59 -16.13
N LEU A 86 20.47 -0.07 -15.03
CA LEU A 86 19.58 -0.85 -14.19
C LEU A 86 18.71 0.07 -13.33
N ALA A 87 17.49 -0.36 -12.98
CA ALA A 87 16.66 0.33 -12.01
C ALA A 87 17.20 0.12 -10.60
N LEU A 88 17.46 1.23 -9.88
CA LEU A 88 18.03 1.21 -8.54
C LEU A 88 16.91 1.40 -7.51
N ARG A 89 17.01 0.68 -6.39
CA ARG A 89 16.05 0.76 -5.28
C ARG A 89 16.70 0.39 -3.94
N ASP A 90 15.97 0.55 -2.85
CA ASP A 90 16.33 0.12 -1.49
C ASP A 90 17.71 0.60 -1.07
N LEU A 91 17.87 1.91 -0.96
CA LEU A 91 19.13 2.47 -0.50
C LEU A 91 19.24 2.51 1.04
N CYS A 92 20.44 2.28 1.57
CA CYS A 92 20.77 2.51 2.97
C CYS A 92 22.15 3.13 3.14
N TRP A 93 22.37 3.80 4.27
CA TRP A 93 23.65 4.41 4.66
C TRP A 93 24.47 3.51 5.57
N SER A 94 25.80 3.55 5.44
CA SER A 94 26.68 3.06 6.50
C SER A 94 26.60 3.97 7.73
N ARG A 95 26.82 3.38 8.92
CA ARG A 95 26.68 4.09 10.20
C ARG A 95 27.64 5.28 10.35
N ASP A 96 28.78 5.23 9.68
CA ASP A 96 29.80 6.29 9.65
C ASP A 96 29.60 7.32 8.52
N SER A 97 28.50 7.20 7.77
CA SER A 97 28.18 8.07 6.63
C SER A 97 29.17 8.03 5.46
N SER A 98 30.08 7.06 5.42
CA SER A 98 31.14 7.02 4.39
C SER A 98 30.70 6.39 3.06
N GLN A 99 29.65 5.58 3.09
CA GLN A 99 29.13 4.85 1.91
C GLN A 99 27.63 4.58 2.01
N ILE A 100 27.08 4.23 0.84
CA ILE A 100 25.70 3.74 0.71
C ILE A 100 25.70 2.35 0.11
N ALA A 101 24.67 1.56 0.41
CA ALA A 101 24.34 0.34 -0.32
C ALA A 101 22.97 0.48 -0.98
N PHE A 102 22.77 -0.22 -2.10
CA PHE A 102 21.53 -0.23 -2.85
C PHE A 102 21.43 -1.49 -3.71
N ILE A 103 20.23 -1.77 -4.18
CA ILE A 103 19.90 -2.87 -5.06
C ILE A 103 19.69 -2.34 -6.47
N ALA A 104 20.17 -3.08 -7.47
CA ALA A 104 19.97 -2.82 -8.89
C ALA A 104 19.26 -4.01 -9.53
N ASP A 105 18.04 -3.79 -10.04
CA ASP A 105 17.26 -4.85 -10.67
C ASP A 105 17.75 -5.15 -12.08
N LEU A 106 17.93 -6.44 -12.37
CA LEU A 106 18.36 -6.90 -13.68
C LEU A 106 17.21 -7.00 -14.69
N GLY A 107 15.96 -6.90 -14.20
CA GLY A 107 14.77 -7.15 -15.02
C GLY A 107 14.64 -8.63 -15.43
N GLY A 108 13.68 -8.92 -16.30
CA GLY A 108 13.39 -10.27 -16.77
C GLY A 108 12.10 -10.84 -16.20
N GLU A 109 11.74 -12.07 -16.63
CA GLU A 109 10.54 -12.76 -16.17
C GLU A 109 10.67 -13.30 -14.74
N VAL A 110 11.89 -13.60 -14.33
CA VAL A 110 12.24 -14.04 -12.97
C VAL A 110 13.06 -12.93 -12.33
N PRO A 111 12.72 -12.46 -11.13
CA PRO A 111 13.50 -11.47 -10.42
C PRO A 111 14.95 -11.87 -10.27
N ALA A 112 15.84 -10.94 -10.54
CA ALA A 112 17.26 -11.05 -10.29
C ALA A 112 17.82 -9.66 -9.99
N ALA A 113 18.80 -9.57 -9.09
CA ALA A 113 19.31 -8.30 -8.65
C ALA A 113 20.82 -8.35 -8.38
N GLN A 114 21.45 -7.19 -8.48
CA GLN A 114 22.83 -6.95 -8.05
C GLN A 114 22.82 -6.04 -6.83
N ILE A 115 23.63 -6.39 -5.85
CA ILE A 115 23.82 -5.62 -4.63
C ILE A 115 25.11 -4.79 -4.77
N PHE A 116 25.01 -3.48 -4.57
CA PHE A 116 26.12 -2.55 -4.70
C PHE A 116 26.42 -1.81 -3.41
N THR A 117 27.66 -1.39 -3.23
CA THR A 117 28.07 -0.32 -2.32
C THR A 117 28.77 0.79 -3.11
N ALA A 118 28.56 2.04 -2.70
CA ALA A 118 29.21 3.20 -3.30
C ALA A 118 29.81 4.09 -2.21
N ALA A 119 31.08 4.44 -2.33
CA ALA A 119 31.71 5.44 -1.48
C ALA A 119 31.31 6.86 -1.92
N LEU A 120 31.40 7.80 -1.00
CA LEU A 120 31.03 9.21 -1.27
C LEU A 120 32.13 10.00 -2.00
N ASP A 121 33.31 9.46 -2.12
CA ASP A 121 34.49 10.09 -2.75
C ASP A 121 34.40 10.23 -4.28
N GLY A 122 33.35 9.65 -4.90
CA GLY A 122 33.15 9.68 -6.34
C GLY A 122 33.72 8.47 -7.09
N SER A 123 34.30 7.50 -6.39
CA SER A 123 34.71 6.23 -7.00
C SER A 123 33.48 5.46 -7.52
N PRO A 124 33.65 4.62 -8.56
CA PRO A 124 32.56 3.81 -9.10
C PRO A 124 31.97 2.87 -8.02
N PRO A 125 30.64 2.62 -8.08
CA PRO A 125 30.01 1.61 -7.23
C PRO A 125 30.66 0.23 -7.39
N VAL A 126 30.77 -0.50 -6.28
CA VAL A 126 31.34 -1.85 -6.23
C VAL A 126 30.22 -2.87 -6.12
N LYS A 127 30.14 -3.78 -7.11
CA LYS A 127 29.22 -4.92 -7.04
C LYS A 127 29.71 -5.89 -5.95
N ARG A 128 28.85 -6.19 -4.99
CA ARG A 128 29.11 -7.09 -3.86
C ARG A 128 28.54 -8.47 -4.05
N ALA A 129 27.35 -8.56 -4.64
CA ALA A 129 26.70 -9.84 -4.93
C ALA A 129 25.78 -9.72 -6.15
N GLU A 130 25.42 -10.88 -6.70
CA GLU A 130 24.35 -11.04 -7.67
C GLU A 130 23.48 -12.21 -7.23
N VAL A 131 22.16 -12.04 -7.23
CA VAL A 131 21.20 -13.01 -6.71
C VAL A 131 20.11 -13.28 -7.73
N LYS A 132 19.56 -14.51 -7.71
CA LYS A 132 18.37 -14.91 -8.46
C LYS A 132 17.23 -15.10 -7.47
N GLY A 133 16.15 -14.39 -7.64
CA GLY A 133 15.04 -14.26 -6.72
C GLY A 133 14.87 -12.82 -6.26
N TYR A 134 14.05 -12.60 -5.26
CA TYR A 134 13.72 -11.28 -4.73
C TYR A 134 14.64 -10.91 -3.55
N ALA A 135 15.30 -9.77 -3.62
CA ALA A 135 16.12 -9.21 -2.54
C ALA A 135 15.61 -7.82 -2.16
N ALA A 136 15.61 -7.47 -0.87
CA ALA A 136 15.08 -6.20 -0.37
C ALA A 136 15.82 -5.71 0.90
N THR A 137 15.58 -4.46 1.28
CA THR A 137 15.94 -3.83 2.57
C THR A 137 17.39 -4.09 3.01
N PRO A 138 18.41 -3.69 2.23
CA PRO A 138 19.80 -3.81 2.66
C PRO A 138 20.07 -2.95 3.91
N SER A 139 20.92 -3.44 4.82
CA SER A 139 21.33 -2.72 6.03
C SER A 139 22.76 -3.10 6.43
N PHE A 140 23.62 -2.08 6.61
CA PHE A 140 24.97 -2.31 7.08
C PHE A 140 25.01 -2.79 8.53
N SER A 141 25.88 -3.75 8.82
CA SER A 141 26.22 -4.09 10.20
C SER A 141 26.82 -2.87 10.92
N PRO A 142 26.70 -2.79 12.26
CA PRO A 142 27.22 -1.65 13.03
C PRO A 142 28.71 -1.34 12.83
N ASP A 143 29.52 -2.35 12.52
CA ASP A 143 30.94 -2.25 12.23
C ASP A 143 31.25 -1.96 10.74
N GLY A 144 30.24 -1.96 9.87
CA GLY A 144 30.36 -1.73 8.43
C GLY A 144 31.01 -2.88 7.65
N ALA A 145 31.29 -4.04 8.28
CA ALA A 145 31.96 -5.17 7.64
C ALA A 145 31.02 -6.05 6.82
N LYS A 146 29.74 -5.99 7.09
CA LYS A 146 28.69 -6.84 6.48
C LYS A 146 27.52 -6.01 6.00
N LEU A 147 26.78 -6.53 5.05
CA LEU A 147 25.47 -6.05 4.63
C LEU A 147 24.45 -7.16 4.83
N ALA A 148 23.44 -6.94 5.65
CA ALA A 148 22.29 -7.82 5.73
C ALA A 148 21.24 -7.39 4.71
N LEU A 149 20.43 -8.32 4.25
CA LEU A 149 19.28 -8.08 3.38
C LEU A 149 18.24 -9.19 3.57
N LEU A 150 17.01 -8.91 3.21
CA LEU A 150 15.96 -9.90 3.06
C LEU A 150 16.09 -10.51 1.66
N PHE A 151 16.08 -11.84 1.56
CA PHE A 151 16.26 -12.53 0.29
C PHE A 151 15.41 -13.79 0.19
N ILE A 152 14.67 -13.90 -0.92
CA ILE A 152 13.91 -15.07 -1.31
C ILE A 152 14.59 -15.68 -2.52
N GLU A 153 15.32 -16.77 -2.31
CA GLU A 153 16.04 -17.45 -3.37
C GLU A 153 15.09 -18.11 -4.37
N GLY A 154 15.34 -17.89 -5.65
CA GLY A 154 14.59 -18.52 -6.74
C GLY A 154 13.14 -18.08 -6.91
N MET A 155 12.67 -17.10 -6.13
CA MET A 155 11.29 -16.63 -6.24
C MET A 155 11.00 -16.11 -7.66
N PRO A 156 9.94 -16.59 -8.30
CA PRO A 156 9.67 -16.27 -9.71
C PRO A 156 8.85 -14.96 -9.89
N ARG A 157 8.55 -14.24 -8.82
CA ARG A 157 7.84 -12.95 -8.81
C ARG A 157 8.45 -11.98 -7.81
N ILE A 158 8.06 -10.72 -7.84
CA ILE A 158 8.30 -9.76 -6.76
C ILE A 158 7.49 -10.21 -5.53
N ALA A 159 8.06 -10.11 -4.33
CA ALA A 159 7.37 -10.44 -3.10
C ALA A 159 6.38 -9.33 -2.72
N GLY A 160 5.34 -9.72 -2.03
CA GLY A 160 4.28 -8.85 -1.51
C GLY A 160 2.89 -9.28 -1.99
N PRO A 161 1.88 -9.16 -1.15
CA PRO A 161 0.52 -9.60 -1.48
C PRO A 161 -0.16 -8.69 -2.53
N LEU A 162 0.34 -7.46 -2.73
CA LEU A 162 -0.16 -6.52 -3.74
C LEU A 162 0.31 -6.86 -5.16
N GLU A 163 1.38 -7.65 -5.28
CA GLU A 163 2.01 -8.02 -6.55
C GLU A 163 1.23 -9.12 -7.28
N PRO A 164 1.39 -9.25 -8.60
CA PRO A 164 0.72 -10.31 -9.36
C PRO A 164 1.14 -11.70 -8.89
N MET A 165 0.16 -12.53 -8.50
CA MET A 165 0.40 -13.89 -8.04
C MET A 165 0.69 -14.84 -9.20
N ILE A 166 1.38 -15.93 -8.89
CA ILE A 166 1.58 -17.04 -9.83
C ILE A 166 0.26 -17.81 -9.94
N PRO A 167 -0.16 -18.25 -11.15
CA PRO A 167 -1.33 -19.09 -11.28
C PRO A 167 -1.16 -20.41 -10.52
N LEU A 168 -2.17 -20.78 -9.76
CA LEU A 168 -2.22 -22.08 -9.12
C LEU A 168 -2.22 -23.18 -10.20
N ALA A 169 -1.23 -24.06 -10.17
CA ALA A 169 -1.07 -25.17 -11.11
C ALA A 169 -0.27 -26.32 -10.49
N GLY A 170 -0.60 -27.56 -10.80
CA GLY A 170 0.10 -28.73 -10.28
C GLY A 170 -0.27 -29.08 -8.85
N VAL A 171 0.69 -29.52 -8.07
CA VAL A 171 0.55 -29.75 -6.63
C VAL A 171 0.87 -28.44 -5.92
N ILE A 172 -0.06 -27.98 -5.11
CA ILE A 172 0.11 -26.73 -4.35
C ILE A 172 0.93 -27.05 -3.09
N ASP A 173 1.73 -26.10 -2.65
CA ASP A 173 2.64 -26.17 -1.48
C ASP A 173 3.89 -27.08 -1.64
N ASP A 174 4.17 -27.60 -2.84
CA ASP A 174 5.41 -28.32 -3.10
C ASP A 174 6.63 -27.39 -3.15
N GLU A 175 6.46 -26.12 -3.50
CA GLU A 175 7.49 -25.08 -3.53
C GLU A 175 7.15 -23.96 -2.54
N VAL A 176 8.01 -23.78 -1.54
CA VAL A 176 7.88 -22.76 -0.49
C VAL A 176 8.97 -21.73 -0.67
N TYR A 177 8.57 -20.46 -0.77
CA TYR A 177 9.47 -19.32 -0.95
C TYR A 177 9.51 -18.49 0.34
N GLU A 178 10.54 -18.68 1.16
CA GLU A 178 10.70 -17.99 2.45
C GLU A 178 11.69 -16.83 2.36
N GLN A 179 11.31 -15.67 2.89
CA GLN A 179 12.15 -14.48 2.98
C GLN A 179 13.11 -14.61 4.16
N ARG A 180 14.38 -14.75 3.88
CA ARG A 180 15.41 -15.06 4.87
C ARG A 180 16.37 -13.90 5.05
N LEU A 181 16.83 -13.68 6.29
CA LEU A 181 17.98 -12.81 6.54
C LEU A 181 19.24 -13.43 5.94
N THR A 182 19.86 -12.66 5.07
CA THR A 182 21.03 -13.03 4.29
C THR A 182 22.13 -12.00 4.50
N ILE A 183 23.36 -12.43 4.68
CA ILE A 183 24.53 -11.57 4.85
C ILE A 183 25.40 -11.62 3.59
N VAL A 184 25.83 -10.45 3.13
CA VAL A 184 26.97 -10.27 2.23
C VAL A 184 28.16 -9.79 3.06
N ASP A 185 29.24 -10.58 3.14
CA ASP A 185 30.50 -10.16 3.73
C ASP A 185 31.22 -9.21 2.77
N LEU A 186 31.46 -7.97 3.18
CA LEU A 186 31.98 -6.92 2.30
C LEU A 186 33.48 -7.05 1.99
N THR A 187 34.20 -7.93 2.71
CA THR A 187 35.61 -8.23 2.45
C THR A 187 35.75 -9.33 1.41
N THR A 188 34.97 -10.40 1.54
CA THR A 188 35.05 -11.61 0.70
C THR A 188 34.01 -11.62 -0.42
N ASN A 189 32.98 -10.80 -0.35
CA ASN A 189 31.79 -10.82 -1.18
C ASN A 189 31.00 -12.16 -1.10
N GLN A 190 31.20 -12.93 -0.02
CA GLN A 190 30.45 -14.16 0.21
C GLN A 190 29.02 -13.83 0.68
N LEU A 191 28.04 -14.48 0.06
CA LEU A 191 26.63 -14.40 0.43
C LEU A 191 26.25 -15.64 1.25
N THR A 192 25.56 -15.45 2.39
CA THR A 192 25.15 -16.52 3.30
C THR A 192 23.75 -16.25 3.82
N GLN A 193 22.81 -17.15 3.56
CA GLN A 193 21.50 -17.14 4.22
C GLN A 193 21.68 -17.65 5.66
N VAL A 194 21.23 -16.86 6.64
CA VAL A 194 21.48 -17.11 8.07
C VAL A 194 20.29 -17.74 8.76
N THR A 195 19.07 -17.23 8.54
CA THR A 195 17.88 -17.72 9.22
C THR A 195 17.44 -19.10 8.71
N PRO A 196 16.69 -19.89 9.52
CA PRO A 196 16.13 -21.18 9.10
C PRO A 196 15.27 -21.06 7.84
N ALA A 197 15.08 -22.19 7.13
CA ALA A 197 14.34 -22.21 5.87
C ALA A 197 12.81 -22.34 6.04
N ASP A 198 12.31 -22.42 7.27
CA ASP A 198 10.90 -22.59 7.61
C ASP A 198 10.31 -21.33 8.27
N ILE A 199 10.97 -20.18 8.08
CA ILE A 199 10.51 -18.91 8.65
C ILE A 199 10.61 -17.79 7.61
N TYR A 200 9.55 -16.96 7.57
CA TYR A 200 9.50 -15.74 6.79
C TYR A 200 9.79 -14.53 7.68
N ILE A 201 10.83 -13.76 7.34
CA ILE A 201 11.21 -12.53 8.03
C ILE A 201 10.58 -11.34 7.28
N TYR A 202 9.81 -10.50 7.97
CA TYR A 202 9.18 -9.34 7.35
C TYR A 202 10.02 -8.07 7.51
N GLU A 203 10.51 -7.81 8.73
CA GLU A 203 11.31 -6.63 9.07
C GLU A 203 12.43 -7.02 10.00
N TYR A 204 13.49 -6.21 10.01
CA TYR A 204 14.60 -6.43 10.94
C TYR A 204 15.38 -5.16 11.24
N ASP A 205 16.05 -5.13 12.40
CA ASP A 205 17.00 -4.11 12.81
C ASP A 205 18.20 -4.74 13.51
N TRP A 206 19.40 -4.23 13.22
CA TRP A 206 20.63 -4.71 13.85
C TRP A 206 20.73 -4.29 15.31
N THR A 207 21.08 -5.23 16.20
CA THR A 207 21.53 -4.86 17.55
C THR A 207 22.81 -4.02 17.48
N PRO A 208 23.00 -3.04 18.41
CA PRO A 208 24.15 -2.12 18.36
C PRO A 208 25.52 -2.80 18.38
N ASP A 209 25.61 -4.01 18.94
CA ASP A 209 26.83 -4.83 18.98
C ASP A 209 27.06 -5.69 17.71
N GLY A 210 26.09 -5.69 16.78
CA GLY A 210 26.14 -6.48 15.55
C GLY A 210 26.02 -8.01 15.73
N GLN A 211 25.72 -8.47 16.95
CA GLN A 211 25.66 -9.92 17.24
C GLN A 211 24.31 -10.55 16.94
N SER A 212 23.27 -9.74 16.79
CA SER A 212 21.91 -10.21 16.54
C SER A 212 21.12 -9.21 15.69
N TRP A 213 19.95 -9.66 15.24
CA TRP A 213 18.86 -8.81 14.77
C TRP A 213 17.66 -8.89 15.71
N ILE A 214 16.88 -7.85 15.72
CA ILE A 214 15.48 -7.87 16.13
C ILE A 214 14.65 -7.95 14.87
N ALA A 215 13.64 -8.83 14.81
CA ALA A 215 12.88 -9.06 13.60
C ALA A 215 11.42 -9.38 13.89
N THR A 216 10.52 -9.00 12.99
CA THR A 216 9.17 -9.55 12.88
C THR A 216 9.21 -10.75 11.94
N ALA A 217 8.62 -11.87 12.37
CA ALA A 217 8.69 -13.11 11.60
C ALA A 217 7.52 -14.03 11.91
N ALA A 218 7.19 -14.93 10.96
CA ALA A 218 6.22 -15.99 11.14
C ALA A 218 6.73 -17.31 10.54
N HIS A 219 6.28 -18.45 11.09
CA HIS A 219 6.45 -19.75 10.47
C HIS A 219 5.35 -20.00 9.43
N GLY A 220 5.69 -20.77 8.41
CA GLY A 220 4.81 -21.06 7.29
C GLY A 220 5.15 -20.21 6.06
N SER A 221 4.62 -20.63 4.93
CA SER A 221 5.01 -20.04 3.65
C SER A 221 4.46 -18.64 3.41
N GLY A 222 5.29 -17.83 2.80
CA GLY A 222 4.89 -16.67 2.04
C GLY A 222 4.66 -15.39 2.81
N ASP A 223 4.44 -14.40 2.02
CA ASP A 223 4.16 -13.03 2.36
C ASP A 223 2.77 -12.80 3.00
N ALA A 224 1.93 -13.84 3.02
CA ALA A 224 0.59 -13.80 3.62
C ALA A 224 0.54 -13.95 5.16
N ASN A 225 1.63 -14.33 5.81
CA ASN A 225 1.64 -14.60 7.25
C ASN A 225 2.02 -13.42 8.15
N TRP A 226 2.15 -12.21 7.62
CA TRP A 226 2.42 -11.02 8.42
C TRP A 226 1.47 -10.87 9.62
N TYR A 227 0.22 -11.18 9.39
CA TYR A 227 -0.87 -11.02 10.38
C TYR A 227 -0.71 -11.85 11.65
N ILE A 228 0.15 -12.89 11.63
CA ILE A 228 0.49 -13.74 12.80
C ILE A 228 1.95 -13.59 13.24
N ALA A 229 2.66 -12.59 12.69
CA ALA A 229 4.07 -12.36 12.99
C ALA A 229 4.29 -12.10 14.49
N LYS A 230 5.45 -12.56 14.97
CA LYS A 230 5.93 -12.35 16.32
C LYS A 230 7.26 -11.62 16.29
N LEU A 231 7.68 -11.10 17.44
CA LEU A 231 8.95 -10.42 17.61
C LEU A 231 10.02 -11.40 18.08
N TYR A 232 11.14 -11.45 17.36
CA TYR A 232 12.27 -12.33 17.64
C TYR A 232 13.57 -11.56 17.80
N ARG A 233 14.48 -12.14 18.60
CA ARG A 233 15.92 -11.89 18.54
C ARG A 233 16.58 -13.04 17.79
N ILE A 234 17.38 -12.72 16.77
CA ILE A 234 18.02 -13.69 15.89
C ILE A 234 19.52 -13.51 15.94
N ASN A 235 20.28 -14.56 16.29
CA ASN A 235 21.74 -14.51 16.28
C ASN A 235 22.27 -14.37 14.85
N SER A 236 23.12 -13.37 14.61
CA SER A 236 23.59 -13.03 13.24
C SER A 236 24.63 -14.01 12.67
N GLN A 237 25.15 -14.95 13.46
CA GLN A 237 26.10 -15.98 13.01
C GLN A 237 25.45 -17.34 12.87
N SER A 238 24.67 -17.77 13.88
CA SER A 238 24.06 -19.11 13.92
C SER A 238 22.65 -19.18 13.34
N GLY A 239 21.95 -18.04 13.20
CA GLY A 239 20.52 -18.00 12.86
C GLY A 239 19.60 -18.48 13.98
N GLU A 240 20.12 -18.73 15.17
CA GLU A 240 19.31 -19.12 16.33
C GLU A 240 18.31 -18.03 16.69
N MET A 241 17.03 -18.41 16.80
CA MET A 241 15.91 -17.52 17.04
C MET A 241 15.39 -17.65 18.46
N HIS A 242 15.16 -16.52 19.10
CA HIS A 242 14.55 -16.44 20.42
C HIS A 242 13.32 -15.53 20.34
N GLU A 243 12.13 -16.07 20.63
CA GLU A 243 10.89 -15.29 20.70
C GLU A 243 10.96 -14.28 21.85
N ILE A 244 10.84 -12.99 21.55
CA ILE A 244 10.77 -11.90 22.53
C ILE A 244 9.32 -11.67 22.96
N TYR A 245 8.40 -11.66 21.98
CA TYR A 245 7.01 -11.32 22.21
C TYR A 245 6.08 -11.91 21.15
N ALA A 246 4.98 -12.51 21.60
CA ALA A 246 3.85 -12.89 20.76
C ALA A 246 2.73 -11.86 20.96
N PRO A 247 2.42 -11.05 19.92
CA PRO A 247 1.47 -9.95 20.07
C PRO A 247 0.03 -10.46 20.12
N LYS A 248 -0.84 -9.60 20.66
CA LYS A 248 -2.28 -9.81 20.59
C LYS A 248 -2.86 -9.37 19.26
N TRP A 249 -2.27 -8.32 18.68
CA TRP A 249 -2.64 -7.72 17.40
C TRP A 249 -1.46 -7.81 16.45
N GLN A 250 -1.55 -7.17 15.29
CA GLN A 250 -0.45 -7.13 14.35
C GLN A 250 0.66 -6.19 14.84
N ILE A 251 1.91 -6.48 14.46
CA ILE A 251 3.08 -5.67 14.82
C ILE A 251 3.89 -5.30 13.58
N ALA A 252 4.45 -4.09 13.61
CA ALA A 252 5.37 -3.56 12.60
C ALA A 252 6.40 -2.62 13.23
N GLU A 253 7.39 -2.19 12.43
CA GLU A 253 8.40 -1.20 12.79
C GLU A 253 9.23 -1.58 14.03
N PRO A 254 9.85 -2.77 14.10
CA PRO A 254 10.66 -3.19 15.23
C PRO A 254 12.01 -2.48 15.25
N HIS A 255 12.26 -1.57 16.19
CA HIS A 255 13.52 -0.83 16.31
C HIS A 255 14.17 -1.02 17.67
N ILE A 256 15.45 -1.41 17.66
CA ILE A 256 16.26 -1.60 18.86
C ILE A 256 16.69 -0.25 19.45
N SER A 257 16.64 -0.14 20.79
CA SER A 257 17.16 1.04 21.49
C SER A 257 18.67 1.18 21.31
N PRO A 258 19.22 2.42 21.37
CA PRO A 258 20.68 2.65 21.22
C PRO A 258 21.57 1.90 22.22
N ASP A 259 21.04 1.55 23.39
CA ASP A 259 21.73 0.73 24.41
C ASP A 259 21.54 -0.79 24.24
N GLY A 260 20.76 -1.22 23.27
CA GLY A 260 20.51 -2.62 22.95
C GLY A 260 19.60 -3.38 23.93
N LYS A 261 18.94 -2.68 24.87
CA LYS A 261 18.18 -3.34 25.95
C LYS A 261 16.68 -3.43 25.70
N SER A 262 16.14 -2.61 24.82
CA SER A 262 14.71 -2.50 24.54
C SER A 262 14.42 -2.50 23.05
N VAL A 263 13.25 -2.99 22.68
CA VAL A 263 12.71 -2.90 21.33
C VAL A 263 11.46 -2.04 21.38
N ALA A 264 11.41 -1.01 20.53
CA ALA A 264 10.18 -0.27 20.23
C ALA A 264 9.52 -0.87 18.99
N PHE A 265 8.19 -0.90 18.96
CA PHE A 265 7.42 -1.38 17.82
C PHE A 265 6.01 -0.78 17.86
N ILE A 266 5.30 -0.85 16.74
CA ILE A 266 3.88 -0.48 16.64
C ILE A 266 3.05 -1.76 16.76
N GLU A 267 2.01 -1.75 17.61
CA GLU A 267 1.01 -2.83 17.68
C GLU A 267 -0.39 -2.24 17.53
N GLY A 268 -1.15 -2.76 16.57
CA GLY A 268 -2.51 -2.32 16.26
C GLY A 268 -3.36 -3.41 15.63
N LEU A 269 -4.66 -3.13 15.48
CA LEU A 269 -5.60 -4.06 14.85
C LEU A 269 -5.15 -4.44 13.43
N MET A 270 -4.62 -3.46 12.69
CA MET A 270 -3.97 -3.64 11.41
C MET A 270 -2.65 -2.87 11.44
N SER A 271 -1.56 -3.59 11.28
CA SER A 271 -0.20 -3.05 11.26
C SER A 271 0.66 -4.03 10.47
N ASP A 272 0.66 -3.88 9.14
CA ASP A 272 1.30 -4.77 8.19
C ASP A 272 2.14 -3.99 7.17
N GLU A 273 2.68 -4.69 6.17
CA GLU A 273 3.52 -4.13 5.13
C GLU A 273 2.83 -3.01 4.33
N GLY A 274 1.53 -3.16 4.06
CA GLY A 274 0.75 -2.20 3.27
C GLY A 274 0.08 -1.12 4.08
N SER A 275 -0.05 -1.31 5.41
CA SER A 275 -0.91 -0.48 6.25
C SER A 275 -0.49 -0.53 7.71
N THR A 276 0.33 0.44 8.13
CA THR A 276 0.87 0.52 9.49
C THR A 276 0.11 1.52 10.35
N GLY A 277 -0.37 1.07 11.50
CA GLY A 277 -1.01 1.90 12.52
C GLY A 277 -1.22 1.14 13.82
N GLY A 278 -1.37 1.86 14.91
CA GLY A 278 -1.53 1.30 16.25
C GLY A 278 -0.99 2.21 17.34
N ASP A 279 -0.67 1.63 18.48
CA ASP A 279 0.05 2.30 19.57
C ASP A 279 1.54 1.89 19.56
N ILE A 280 2.40 2.76 20.08
CA ILE A 280 3.83 2.46 20.25
C ILE A 280 4.05 1.70 21.54
N TYR A 281 4.70 0.56 21.45
CA TYR A 281 5.09 -0.28 22.57
C TYR A 281 6.59 -0.39 22.73
N VAL A 282 7.03 -0.69 23.94
CA VAL A 282 8.43 -1.04 24.25
C VAL A 282 8.46 -2.31 25.08
N VAL A 283 9.34 -3.24 24.70
CA VAL A 283 9.61 -4.49 25.43
C VAL A 283 11.12 -4.66 25.65
N SER A 284 11.53 -5.37 26.69
CA SER A 284 12.94 -5.77 26.87
C SER A 284 13.39 -6.74 25.78
N THR A 285 14.64 -6.64 25.31
CA THR A 285 15.25 -7.62 24.39
C THR A 285 15.38 -9.02 24.98
N ALA A 286 15.24 -9.16 26.30
CA ALA A 286 15.16 -10.44 27.00
C ALA A 286 13.72 -11.01 27.07
N GLY A 287 12.75 -10.31 26.50
CA GLY A 287 11.34 -10.65 26.58
C GLY A 287 10.62 -10.06 27.79
N GLY A 288 9.35 -10.37 27.92
CA GLY A 288 8.48 -9.91 29.01
C GLY A 288 7.22 -9.20 28.51
N THR A 289 6.55 -8.49 29.41
CA THR A 289 5.31 -7.76 29.08
C THR A 289 5.64 -6.42 28.43
N PRO A 290 5.17 -6.14 27.20
CA PRO A 290 5.35 -4.84 26.58
C PRO A 290 4.61 -3.74 27.33
N ARG A 291 5.17 -2.54 27.31
CA ARG A 291 4.55 -1.35 27.84
C ARG A 291 4.08 -0.44 26.72
N ASN A 292 2.80 -0.12 26.68
CA ASN A 292 2.23 0.86 25.78
C ASN A 292 2.69 2.28 26.17
N LEU A 293 3.32 3.01 25.25
CA LEU A 293 3.83 4.37 25.46
C LEU A 293 2.82 5.43 25.03
N THR A 294 1.88 5.10 24.16
CA THR A 294 0.92 6.03 23.55
C THR A 294 -0.55 5.65 23.81
N PRO A 295 -0.91 5.18 25.01
CA PRO A 295 -2.27 4.73 25.27
C PRO A 295 -3.26 5.89 25.08
N LYS A 296 -4.31 5.68 24.27
CA LYS A 296 -5.35 6.68 23.96
C LYS A 296 -4.84 7.92 23.18
N ILE A 297 -3.75 7.81 22.45
CA ILE A 297 -3.35 8.85 21.51
C ILE A 297 -4.47 9.04 20.46
N HIS A 298 -4.72 10.30 20.06
CA HIS A 298 -5.70 10.64 19.02
C HIS A 298 -5.03 10.79 17.65
N SER A 299 -4.18 9.84 17.31
CA SER A 299 -3.48 9.71 16.03
C SER A 299 -3.09 8.25 15.83
N SER A 300 -2.64 7.91 14.65
CA SER A 300 -2.12 6.56 14.34
C SER A 300 -0.65 6.68 13.95
N PRO A 301 0.30 6.29 14.83
CA PRO A 301 1.71 6.12 14.49
C PRO A 301 1.88 5.23 13.26
N ALA A 302 2.79 5.59 12.36
CA ALA A 302 3.03 4.88 11.10
C ALA A 302 4.48 4.44 10.90
N SER A 303 5.46 5.14 11.48
CA SER A 303 6.87 4.70 11.55
C SER A 303 7.51 5.29 12.79
N LEU A 304 8.61 4.71 13.26
CA LEU A 304 9.28 5.20 14.47
C LEU A 304 10.80 5.05 14.39
N VAL A 305 11.52 5.85 15.17
CA VAL A 305 12.98 5.78 15.32
C VAL A 305 13.41 6.26 16.71
N TRP A 306 14.42 5.62 17.28
CA TRP A 306 15.07 6.12 18.48
C TRP A 306 15.96 7.32 18.15
N THR A 307 15.58 8.53 18.58
CA THR A 307 16.36 9.74 18.41
C THR A 307 17.22 10.08 19.64
N ALA A 308 16.94 9.45 20.79
CA ALA A 308 17.77 9.47 21.99
C ALA A 308 17.53 8.18 22.79
N PRO A 309 18.37 7.84 23.79
CA PRO A 309 18.21 6.62 24.59
C PRO A 309 16.87 6.47 25.31
N ASP A 310 16.17 7.56 25.56
CA ASP A 310 14.86 7.61 26.24
C ASP A 310 13.76 8.28 25.37
N GLN A 311 14.03 8.53 24.09
CA GLN A 311 13.09 9.21 23.20
C GLN A 311 12.94 8.49 21.87
N ILE A 312 11.70 8.27 21.48
CA ILE A 312 11.29 7.77 20.17
C ILE A 312 10.58 8.91 19.45
N THR A 313 11.03 9.21 18.23
CA THR A 313 10.33 10.11 17.29
C THR A 313 9.58 9.25 16.28
N PHE A 314 8.38 9.66 15.91
CA PHE A 314 7.53 8.88 15.02
C PHE A 314 6.73 9.76 14.07
N THR A 315 6.41 9.21 12.90
CA THR A 315 5.42 9.76 11.99
C THR A 315 4.03 9.27 12.39
N GLN A 316 3.00 10.03 12.04
CA GLN A 316 1.63 9.68 12.39
C GLN A 316 0.63 10.27 11.39
N ASN A 317 -0.51 9.59 11.25
CA ASN A 317 -1.71 10.18 10.70
C ASN A 317 -2.51 10.80 11.85
N VAL A 318 -2.97 12.05 11.68
CA VAL A 318 -3.72 12.77 12.70
C VAL A 318 -4.76 13.68 12.06
N ASP A 319 -6.06 13.37 12.25
CA ASP A 319 -7.20 14.18 11.77
C ASP A 319 -7.09 14.51 10.26
N GLY A 320 -6.75 13.49 9.43
CA GLY A 320 -6.53 13.62 7.99
C GLY A 320 -5.19 14.23 7.58
N GLN A 321 -4.38 14.70 8.53
CA GLN A 321 -3.08 15.34 8.29
C GLN A 321 -1.93 14.37 8.53
N SER A 322 -0.77 14.66 7.94
CA SER A 322 0.49 14.05 8.35
C SER A 322 1.07 14.76 9.56
N GLY A 323 1.75 14.02 10.43
CA GLY A 323 2.37 14.58 11.62
C GLY A 323 3.68 13.91 12.02
N PHE A 324 4.46 14.63 12.82
CA PHE A 324 5.58 14.11 13.59
C PHE A 324 5.32 14.35 15.07
N ALA A 325 5.64 13.35 15.88
CA ALA A 325 5.60 13.48 17.32
C ALA A 325 6.79 12.75 17.95
N ALA A 326 7.06 13.03 19.21
CA ALA A 326 8.02 12.30 20.01
C ALA A 326 7.35 11.76 21.27
N VAL A 327 7.79 10.58 21.72
CA VAL A 327 7.40 10.03 23.02
C VAL A 327 8.63 9.75 23.86
N HIS A 328 8.64 10.28 25.11
CA HIS A 328 9.61 9.88 26.10
C HIS A 328 9.24 8.51 26.67
N VAL A 329 10.24 7.65 26.85
CA VAL A 329 10.01 6.30 27.33
C VAL A 329 9.66 6.32 28.82
N SER A 330 10.30 7.17 29.64
CA SER A 330 10.05 7.21 31.09
C SER A 330 10.19 8.62 31.68
N PRO A 331 9.07 9.26 32.16
CA PRO A 331 7.68 8.80 32.04
C PRO A 331 7.19 8.87 30.58
N ALA A 332 6.23 8.02 30.23
CA ALA A 332 5.63 8.03 28.90
C ALA A 332 4.86 9.35 28.68
N THR A 333 5.41 10.24 27.86
CA THR A 333 4.81 11.54 27.53
C THR A 333 4.98 11.82 26.05
N VAL A 334 3.87 12.11 25.35
CA VAL A 334 3.86 12.42 23.93
C VAL A 334 3.90 13.92 23.71
N GLN A 335 4.73 14.35 22.78
CA GLN A 335 4.83 15.73 22.32
C GLN A 335 4.63 15.78 20.81
N SER A 336 3.65 16.54 20.33
CA SER A 336 3.54 16.86 18.91
C SER A 336 4.68 17.78 18.50
N LEU A 337 5.37 17.44 17.41
CA LEU A 337 6.47 18.24 16.86
C LEU A 337 6.02 19.07 15.67
N TRP A 338 5.15 18.50 14.84
CA TRP A 338 4.62 19.15 13.64
C TRP A 338 3.36 18.41 13.13
N THR A 339 2.43 19.16 12.53
CA THR A 339 1.31 18.63 11.73
C THR A 339 1.08 19.51 10.51
N GLY A 340 0.60 18.95 9.42
CA GLY A 340 0.33 19.72 8.20
C GLY A 340 -0.54 18.96 7.19
N GLU A 341 -1.27 19.74 6.38
CA GLU A 341 -2.08 19.24 5.27
C GLU A 341 -1.21 18.89 4.06
N GLU A 342 -0.24 18.02 4.28
CA GLU A 342 0.74 17.55 3.32
C GLU A 342 0.93 16.06 3.50
N TYR A 343 1.31 15.37 2.44
CA TYR A 343 1.71 13.98 2.52
C TYR A 343 3.23 13.90 2.57
N LEU A 344 3.73 13.19 3.57
CA LEU A 344 5.16 12.93 3.79
C LEU A 344 5.39 11.43 3.59
N GLY A 345 5.78 11.05 2.40
CA GLY A 345 5.96 9.63 2.11
C GLY A 345 7.04 9.37 1.05
N PRO A 346 7.38 8.08 0.79
CA PRO A 346 6.87 6.90 1.46
C PRO A 346 7.40 6.72 2.90
N ALA A 347 8.63 7.16 3.21
CA ALA A 347 9.21 7.07 4.54
C ALA A 347 10.00 8.32 4.89
N SER A 348 10.10 8.63 6.18
CA SER A 348 10.93 9.71 6.70
C SER A 348 12.23 9.15 7.25
N SER A 349 13.34 9.78 6.90
CA SER A 349 14.66 9.38 7.35
C SER A 349 15.26 10.41 8.31
N PHE A 350 15.97 9.95 9.35
CA PHE A 350 16.55 10.79 10.41
C PHE A 350 18.05 10.64 10.45
N SER A 351 18.76 11.77 10.72
CA SER A 351 20.15 11.72 11.16
C SER A 351 20.26 11.00 12.50
N LYS A 352 21.46 10.48 12.83
CA LYS A 352 21.69 9.68 14.04
C LYS A 352 21.30 10.41 15.34
N ASP A 353 21.43 11.74 15.37
CA ASP A 353 21.06 12.58 16.51
C ASP A 353 19.62 13.13 16.43
N GLY A 354 18.87 12.75 15.39
CA GLY A 354 17.49 13.19 15.15
C GLY A 354 17.34 14.68 14.78
N SER A 355 18.44 15.41 14.61
CA SER A 355 18.40 16.86 14.36
C SER A 355 18.02 17.24 12.94
N VAL A 356 18.27 16.37 11.97
CA VAL A 356 17.95 16.55 10.55
C VAL A 356 17.12 15.38 10.05
N THR A 357 16.10 15.68 9.26
CA THR A 357 15.26 14.69 8.57
C THR A 357 15.31 14.91 7.09
N ALA A 358 15.16 13.85 6.30
CA ALA A 358 14.84 13.91 4.88
C ALA A 358 13.44 13.36 4.66
N VAL A 359 12.65 14.06 3.86
CA VAL A 359 11.26 13.70 3.54
C VAL A 359 10.99 13.94 2.05
N VAL A 360 10.12 13.11 1.48
CA VAL A 360 9.45 13.43 0.22
C VAL A 360 8.15 14.14 0.58
N ARG A 361 8.06 15.43 0.27
CA ARG A 361 6.93 16.26 0.66
C ARG A 361 6.11 16.64 -0.57
N GLN A 362 4.80 16.46 -0.48
CA GLN A 362 3.83 16.80 -1.50
C GLN A 362 2.50 17.21 -0.88
N SER A 363 1.63 17.81 -1.69
CA SER A 363 0.23 18.09 -1.35
C SER A 363 -0.62 18.10 -2.62
N ALA A 364 -1.91 18.32 -2.50
CA ALA A 364 -2.78 18.51 -3.67
C ALA A 364 -2.39 19.75 -4.51
N SER A 365 -1.66 20.72 -3.95
CA SER A 365 -1.24 21.94 -4.66
C SER A 365 0.25 21.97 -5.02
N ALA A 366 1.04 21.04 -4.50
CA ALA A 366 2.49 20.97 -4.71
C ALA A 366 2.93 19.52 -5.03
N PRO A 367 3.61 19.29 -6.17
CA PRO A 367 4.09 17.96 -6.53
C PRO A 367 5.21 17.49 -5.60
N PRO A 368 5.53 16.17 -5.60
CA PRO A 368 6.56 15.61 -4.73
C PRO A 368 7.94 16.19 -5.01
N GLU A 369 8.63 16.60 -3.95
CA GLU A 369 10.03 17.06 -3.97
C GLU A 369 10.75 16.56 -2.73
N VAL A 370 12.08 16.45 -2.79
CA VAL A 370 12.92 16.11 -1.63
C VAL A 370 13.17 17.36 -0.79
N TRP A 371 12.96 17.23 0.50
CA TRP A 371 13.20 18.28 1.50
C TRP A 371 14.07 17.75 2.63
N ALA A 372 14.91 18.60 3.23
CA ALA A 372 15.67 18.23 4.43
C ALA A 372 15.78 19.39 5.43
N GLY A 373 15.94 19.02 6.70
CA GLY A 373 16.07 19.97 7.81
C GLY A 373 15.52 19.40 9.10
N ALA A 374 15.46 20.21 10.14
CA ALA A 374 14.76 19.84 11.36
C ALA A 374 13.26 19.69 11.09
N VAL A 375 12.59 18.81 11.83
CA VAL A 375 11.15 18.55 11.69
C VAL A 375 10.37 19.87 11.66
N GLY A 376 9.55 20.06 10.63
CA GLY A 376 8.75 21.27 10.40
C GLY A 376 9.53 22.49 9.89
N LYS A 377 10.86 22.42 9.78
CA LYS A 377 11.74 23.49 9.29
C LYS A 377 12.56 23.05 8.08
N TRP A 378 11.96 22.27 7.23
CA TRP A 378 12.61 21.73 6.04
C TRP A 378 12.87 22.79 4.98
N LYS A 379 13.97 22.61 4.25
CA LYS A 379 14.31 23.32 3.04
C LYS A 379 14.11 22.39 1.85
N GLN A 380 13.50 22.90 0.78
CA GLN A 380 13.40 22.17 -0.49
C GLN A 380 14.78 21.99 -1.10
N LEU A 381 15.11 20.76 -1.49
CA LEU A 381 16.40 20.41 -2.06
C LEU A 381 16.31 20.14 -3.57
N THR A 382 15.19 19.67 -4.07
CA THR A 382 14.98 19.38 -5.50
C THR A 382 13.89 20.25 -6.10
N THR A 383 13.94 20.38 -7.43
CA THR A 383 12.93 21.07 -8.26
C THR A 383 12.61 20.25 -9.48
N VAL A 384 12.58 18.92 -9.31
CA VAL A 384 12.43 17.96 -10.42
C VAL A 384 11.02 18.00 -11.04
N ASN A 385 10.04 18.52 -10.29
CA ASN A 385 8.66 18.67 -10.68
C ASN A 385 8.19 20.14 -10.77
N ALA A 386 9.10 21.11 -10.85
CA ALA A 386 8.78 22.54 -10.82
C ALA A 386 7.77 23.00 -11.90
N ASP A 387 7.73 22.30 -13.03
CA ASP A 387 6.81 22.58 -14.15
C ASP A 387 5.42 21.97 -13.96
N ALA A 388 5.26 20.98 -13.07
CA ALA A 388 3.97 20.38 -12.80
C ALA A 388 3.09 21.37 -12.00
N LYS A 389 1.91 21.65 -12.53
CA LYS A 389 0.91 22.51 -11.86
C LYS A 389 -0.38 21.73 -11.73
N PRO A 390 -1.14 21.87 -10.62
CA PRO A 390 -2.40 21.17 -10.46
C PRO A 390 -3.41 21.60 -11.55
N ALA A 391 -4.09 20.62 -12.12
CA ALA A 391 -5.17 20.82 -13.09
C ALA A 391 -6.52 20.42 -12.47
N TRP A 392 -6.70 20.68 -11.20
CA TRP A 392 -7.88 20.38 -10.39
C TRP A 392 -8.18 21.50 -9.40
N GLY A 393 -9.34 21.43 -8.74
CA GLY A 393 -9.80 22.41 -7.78
C GLY A 393 -9.14 22.27 -6.41
N GLU A 394 -9.59 23.12 -5.49
CA GLU A 394 -9.10 23.14 -4.10
C GLU A 394 -9.45 21.83 -3.36
N LEU A 395 -8.48 21.29 -2.63
CA LEU A 395 -8.68 20.18 -1.68
C LEU A 395 -8.89 20.74 -0.28
N ARG A 396 -9.90 20.26 0.44
CA ARG A 396 -10.27 20.71 1.80
C ARG A 396 -10.37 19.53 2.74
N ASN A 397 -9.79 19.65 3.93
CA ASN A 397 -10.07 18.76 5.04
C ASN A 397 -11.50 19.05 5.54
N PHE A 398 -12.41 18.12 5.28
CA PHE A 398 -13.83 18.29 5.55
C PHE A 398 -14.23 17.50 6.80
N HIS A 399 -14.85 18.20 7.76
CA HIS A 399 -15.25 17.61 9.03
C HIS A 399 -16.78 17.53 9.14
N TRP A 400 -17.26 16.42 9.70
CA TRP A 400 -18.67 16.22 10.01
C TRP A 400 -18.85 15.37 11.27
N THR A 401 -20.10 15.03 11.61
CA THR A 401 -20.41 14.19 12.76
C THR A 401 -21.40 13.10 12.40
N ASN A 402 -21.25 11.93 13.02
CA ASN A 402 -22.29 10.90 13.08
C ASN A 402 -22.61 10.62 14.56
N GLY A 403 -23.73 11.15 15.05
CA GLY A 403 -24.02 11.21 16.48
C GLY A 403 -22.95 12.02 17.23
N SER A 404 -22.30 11.41 18.21
CA SER A 404 -21.19 12.03 18.96
C SER A 404 -19.81 11.86 18.32
N MET A 405 -19.70 11.03 17.30
CA MET A 405 -18.41 10.74 16.64
C MET A 405 -18.05 11.89 15.71
N LYS A 406 -16.86 12.41 15.87
CA LYS A 406 -16.24 13.38 14.95
C LYS A 406 -15.55 12.60 13.84
N LEU A 407 -15.71 13.05 12.63
CA LEU A 407 -15.23 12.41 11.41
C LEU A 407 -14.57 13.45 10.51
N GLU A 408 -13.64 13.03 9.70
CA GLU A 408 -12.99 13.85 8.70
C GLU A 408 -12.80 13.09 7.39
N GLY A 409 -12.48 13.83 6.35
CA GLY A 409 -12.15 13.31 5.02
C GLY A 409 -11.78 14.44 4.09
N TRP A 410 -11.30 14.09 2.93
CA TRP A 410 -10.84 15.06 1.95
C TRP A 410 -11.90 15.32 0.88
N LEU A 411 -12.26 16.59 0.69
CA LEU A 411 -13.19 17.06 -0.33
C LEU A 411 -12.45 17.91 -1.37
N MET A 412 -12.38 17.43 -2.59
CA MET A 412 -11.85 18.20 -3.72
C MET A 412 -13.01 18.85 -4.48
N LEU A 413 -12.90 20.15 -4.71
CA LEU A 413 -13.88 20.92 -5.47
C LEU A 413 -13.68 20.69 -6.97
N PRO A 414 -14.72 20.88 -7.81
CA PRO A 414 -14.54 20.94 -9.26
C PRO A 414 -13.49 21.99 -9.66
N GLN A 415 -12.68 21.73 -10.67
CA GLN A 415 -11.64 22.65 -11.16
C GLN A 415 -12.21 24.06 -11.45
N ASP A 416 -13.36 24.13 -12.11
CA ASP A 416 -14.03 25.38 -12.48
C ASP A 416 -15.26 25.63 -11.59
N PHE A 417 -15.12 25.41 -10.28
CA PHE A 417 -16.23 25.59 -9.34
C PHE A 417 -16.76 27.03 -9.35
N ALA A 418 -18.05 27.17 -9.65
CA ALA A 418 -18.75 28.45 -9.68
C ALA A 418 -20.07 28.37 -8.89
N PRO A 419 -20.43 29.39 -8.10
CA PRO A 419 -21.72 29.45 -7.43
C PRO A 419 -22.91 29.43 -8.42
N GLY A 420 -24.04 28.82 -7.99
CA GLY A 420 -25.28 28.84 -8.77
C GLY A 420 -25.49 27.65 -9.72
N GLN A 421 -24.53 26.77 -9.85
CA GLN A 421 -24.68 25.50 -10.57
C GLN A 421 -24.80 24.34 -9.58
N LYS A 422 -25.36 23.21 -10.05
CA LYS A 422 -25.35 21.95 -9.33
C LYS A 422 -24.35 20.98 -9.98
N TYR A 423 -23.54 20.33 -9.16
CA TYR A 423 -22.44 19.47 -9.57
C TYR A 423 -22.68 18.01 -9.17
N PRO A 424 -22.15 17.06 -9.92
CA PRO A 424 -22.02 15.68 -9.46
C PRO A 424 -21.09 15.58 -8.25
N LEU A 425 -21.24 14.50 -7.48
CA LEU A 425 -20.34 14.10 -6.40
C LEU A 425 -19.90 12.65 -6.63
N VAL A 426 -18.62 12.38 -6.56
CA VAL A 426 -18.06 11.01 -6.50
C VAL A 426 -17.51 10.78 -5.10
N VAL A 427 -17.97 9.72 -4.44
CA VAL A 427 -17.48 9.27 -3.14
C VAL A 427 -16.41 8.22 -3.38
N ASN A 428 -15.18 8.49 -2.96
CA ASN A 428 -14.02 7.63 -3.11
C ASN A 428 -13.72 6.92 -1.79
N VAL A 429 -14.07 5.65 -1.65
CA VAL A 429 -13.83 4.89 -0.42
C VAL A 429 -12.48 4.21 -0.50
N HIS A 430 -11.61 4.46 0.48
CA HIS A 430 -10.28 3.86 0.54
C HIS A 430 -10.32 2.35 0.87
N GLY A 431 -9.24 1.65 0.56
CA GLY A 431 -9.00 0.25 0.93
C GLY A 431 -8.56 0.08 2.39
N GLY A 432 -8.04 -1.05 2.72
CA GLY A 432 -7.62 -1.46 4.06
C GLY A 432 -8.44 -2.65 4.58
N PRO A 433 -9.29 -2.53 5.62
CA PRO A 433 -10.09 -1.36 6.03
C PRO A 433 -9.34 -0.26 6.76
N SER A 434 -8.25 -0.56 7.43
CA SER A 434 -7.50 0.43 8.19
C SER A 434 -6.45 1.09 7.29
N ALA A 435 -6.78 2.26 6.79
CA ALA A 435 -5.95 3.16 6.01
C ALA A 435 -6.44 4.60 6.24
N ALA A 436 -5.95 5.57 5.49
CA ALA A 436 -6.49 6.93 5.51
C ALA A 436 -6.31 7.61 4.15
N CYS A 437 -7.31 8.37 3.73
CA CYS A 437 -7.15 9.35 2.68
C CYS A 437 -6.22 10.47 3.14
N ALA A 438 -5.28 10.86 2.30
CA ALA A 438 -4.26 11.85 2.59
C ALA A 438 -4.16 12.91 1.48
N PRO A 439 -3.68 14.13 1.76
CA PRO A 439 -3.63 15.24 0.81
C PRO A 439 -2.43 15.16 -0.13
N HIS A 440 -2.28 14.08 -0.87
CA HIS A 440 -1.18 13.91 -1.83
C HIS A 440 -1.48 14.51 -3.22
N TRP A 441 -0.48 14.55 -4.08
CA TRP A 441 -0.62 14.92 -5.50
C TRP A 441 -1.37 13.82 -6.24
N ASP A 442 -2.64 14.03 -6.54
CA ASP A 442 -3.52 13.03 -7.13
C ASP A 442 -4.04 13.44 -8.52
N ALA A 443 -3.28 13.14 -9.54
CA ALA A 443 -3.65 13.43 -10.93
C ALA A 443 -4.61 12.39 -11.55
N ARG A 444 -4.75 11.20 -10.97
CA ARG A 444 -5.44 10.08 -11.63
C ARG A 444 -6.84 9.78 -11.09
N MET A 445 -7.11 10.16 -9.84
CA MET A 445 -8.37 9.87 -9.18
C MET A 445 -9.14 11.15 -8.88
N MET A 446 -9.05 11.70 -7.69
CA MET A 446 -9.82 12.89 -7.29
C MET A 446 -9.50 14.11 -8.16
N GLY A 447 -8.24 14.28 -8.57
CA GLY A 447 -7.85 15.36 -9.49
C GLY A 447 -8.51 15.24 -10.86
N ALA A 448 -8.56 14.04 -11.43
CA ALA A 448 -9.23 13.80 -12.71
C ALA A 448 -10.77 13.94 -12.58
N GLU A 449 -11.39 13.49 -11.49
CA GLU A 449 -12.80 13.70 -11.18
C GLU A 449 -13.12 15.21 -11.07
N SER A 450 -12.26 15.96 -10.39
CA SER A 450 -12.36 17.42 -10.29
C SER A 450 -12.27 18.11 -11.66
N ALA A 451 -11.36 17.67 -12.54
CA ALA A 451 -11.21 18.18 -13.90
C ALA A 451 -12.41 17.80 -14.80
N MET A 452 -13.13 16.72 -14.49
CA MET A 452 -14.42 16.38 -15.12
C MET A 452 -15.58 17.28 -14.61
N GLY A 453 -15.31 18.18 -13.67
CA GLY A 453 -16.32 19.05 -13.08
C GLY A 453 -17.12 18.41 -11.94
N TYR A 454 -16.57 17.39 -11.28
CA TYR A 454 -17.20 16.71 -10.15
C TYR A 454 -16.59 17.17 -8.82
N PHE A 455 -17.38 17.16 -7.76
CA PHE A 455 -16.83 17.07 -6.41
C PHE A 455 -16.31 15.65 -6.21
N ALA A 456 -15.15 15.51 -5.60
CA ALA A 456 -14.57 14.23 -5.22
C ALA A 456 -14.39 14.20 -3.70
N PHE A 457 -14.94 13.18 -3.03
CA PHE A 457 -14.92 13.08 -1.58
C PHE A 457 -14.31 11.76 -1.15
N CYS A 458 -13.23 11.81 -0.37
CA CYS A 458 -12.60 10.65 0.24
C CYS A 458 -12.79 10.70 1.77
N PRO A 459 -13.81 10.00 2.32
CA PRO A 459 -14.05 9.94 3.76
C PRO A 459 -13.07 9.03 4.48
N ASN A 460 -12.75 9.36 5.74
CA ASN A 460 -12.11 8.50 6.71
C ASN A 460 -13.13 8.04 7.76
N PRO A 461 -13.95 6.99 7.48
CA PRO A 461 -14.92 6.47 8.43
C PRO A 461 -14.23 5.76 9.60
N ARG A 462 -14.99 5.38 10.66
CA ARG A 462 -14.46 4.47 11.67
C ARG A 462 -13.86 3.23 11.04
N GLY A 463 -12.76 2.76 11.59
CA GLY A 463 -11.90 1.74 10.97
C GLY A 463 -10.65 2.34 10.33
N SER A 464 -10.68 3.64 9.93
CA SER A 464 -9.53 4.35 9.37
C SER A 464 -8.48 4.71 10.42
N TYR A 465 -7.31 5.12 9.96
CA TYR A 465 -6.27 5.74 10.79
C TYR A 465 -6.53 7.23 11.01
N GLY A 466 -5.82 7.82 11.98
CA GLY A 466 -5.78 9.25 12.23
C GLY A 466 -6.48 9.71 13.50
N GLN A 467 -7.28 8.86 14.15
CA GLN A 467 -8.00 9.21 15.37
C GLN A 467 -7.75 8.23 16.54
N GLY A 468 -6.70 7.42 16.42
CA GLY A 468 -6.24 6.48 17.44
C GLY A 468 -6.91 5.11 17.36
N GLU A 469 -6.33 4.15 18.06
CA GLU A 469 -6.64 2.73 17.95
C GLU A 469 -8.11 2.39 18.28
N ALA A 470 -8.74 3.12 19.17
CA ALA A 470 -10.17 2.94 19.47
C ALA A 470 -11.08 3.26 18.28
N PHE A 471 -10.69 4.22 17.44
CA PHE A 471 -11.40 4.56 16.21
C PHE A 471 -11.13 3.53 15.11
N THR A 472 -9.88 3.10 14.97
CA THR A 472 -9.47 2.03 14.05
C THR A 472 -10.20 0.72 14.33
N ARG A 473 -10.45 0.39 15.61
CA ARG A 473 -11.25 -0.79 16.02
C ARG A 473 -12.77 -0.60 15.91
N GLY A 474 -13.23 0.56 15.48
CA GLY A 474 -14.65 0.92 15.49
C GLY A 474 -15.54 0.12 14.54
N ASN A 475 -14.95 -0.65 13.61
CA ASN A 475 -15.67 -1.51 12.66
C ASN A 475 -15.50 -3.03 12.94
N ILE A 476 -14.88 -3.43 14.06
CA ILE A 476 -14.80 -4.84 14.46
C ILE A 476 -16.22 -5.42 14.56
N LYS A 477 -16.49 -6.53 13.83
CA LYS A 477 -17.81 -7.21 13.74
C LYS A 477 -18.95 -6.31 13.24
N ASP A 478 -18.63 -5.16 12.61
CA ASP A 478 -19.62 -4.16 12.16
C ASP A 478 -19.28 -3.58 10.76
N PHE A 479 -18.59 -4.36 9.92
CA PHE A 479 -18.35 -3.96 8.53
C PHE A 479 -19.66 -3.65 7.80
N GLY A 480 -19.70 -2.55 7.06
CA GLY A 480 -20.91 -2.07 6.39
C GLY A 480 -21.97 -1.51 7.33
N GLY A 481 -21.70 -1.44 8.64
CA GLY A 481 -22.59 -0.89 9.66
C GLY A 481 -22.25 0.55 10.01
N GLY A 482 -21.40 0.75 11.02
CA GLY A 482 -20.98 2.07 11.49
C GLY A 482 -20.23 2.87 10.45
N ASP A 483 -19.28 2.25 9.80
CA ASP A 483 -18.46 2.81 8.73
C ASP A 483 -19.28 3.29 7.53
N PHE A 484 -20.24 2.48 7.06
CA PHE A 484 -21.16 2.90 6.00
C PHE A 484 -22.03 4.11 6.43
N ARG A 485 -22.54 4.12 7.68
CA ARG A 485 -23.29 5.28 8.21
C ARG A 485 -22.42 6.52 8.30
N ASP A 486 -21.14 6.39 8.64
CA ASP A 486 -20.18 7.51 8.67
C ASP A 486 -20.01 8.13 7.28
N ILE A 487 -19.86 7.29 6.24
CA ILE A 487 -19.78 7.73 4.84
C ILE A 487 -21.06 8.47 4.44
N MET A 488 -22.22 7.89 4.71
CA MET A 488 -23.50 8.47 4.29
C MET A 488 -23.81 9.80 4.99
N THR A 489 -23.47 9.95 6.28
CA THR A 489 -23.60 11.23 6.97
C THR A 489 -22.64 12.29 6.43
N GLY A 490 -21.45 11.89 5.94
CA GLY A 490 -20.53 12.77 5.21
C GLY A 490 -21.14 13.28 3.90
N VAL A 491 -21.74 12.39 3.11
CA VAL A 491 -22.47 12.76 1.88
C VAL A 491 -23.61 13.74 2.18
N ASP A 492 -24.34 13.53 3.29
CA ASP A 492 -25.41 14.44 3.71
C ASP A 492 -24.86 15.82 4.09
N ALA A 493 -23.79 15.87 4.87
CA ALA A 493 -23.14 17.11 5.29
C ALA A 493 -22.60 17.92 4.10
N ILE A 494 -21.97 17.26 3.13
CA ILE A 494 -21.50 17.89 1.88
C ILE A 494 -22.68 18.42 1.07
N SER A 495 -23.76 17.64 0.93
CA SER A 495 -24.94 18.03 0.15
C SER A 495 -25.70 19.22 0.77
N GLN A 496 -25.55 19.46 2.09
CA GLN A 496 -26.10 20.63 2.77
C GLN A 496 -25.26 21.89 2.57
N GLN A 497 -23.92 21.74 2.45
CA GLN A 497 -22.98 22.87 2.39
C GLN A 497 -22.60 23.26 0.96
N TYR A 498 -22.66 22.32 0.02
CA TYR A 498 -22.26 22.50 -1.37
C TYR A 498 -23.41 22.21 -2.33
N PRO A 499 -23.40 22.80 -3.54
CA PRO A 499 -24.46 22.66 -4.52
C PRO A 499 -24.42 21.31 -5.26
N ILE A 500 -24.53 20.20 -4.54
CA ILE A 500 -24.56 18.85 -5.10
C ILE A 500 -25.91 18.58 -5.80
N ASP A 501 -25.88 17.96 -6.97
CA ASP A 501 -27.08 17.36 -7.57
C ASP A 501 -27.33 15.98 -6.94
N PRO A 502 -28.39 15.82 -6.13
CA PRO A 502 -28.64 14.56 -5.43
C PRO A 502 -28.95 13.37 -6.35
N ARG A 503 -29.16 13.62 -7.65
CA ARG A 503 -29.38 12.58 -8.66
C ARG A 503 -28.10 12.15 -9.35
N ARG A 504 -26.97 12.85 -9.14
CA ARG A 504 -25.66 12.60 -9.73
C ARG A 504 -24.62 12.41 -8.63
N ILE A 505 -24.88 11.43 -7.77
CA ILE A 505 -23.93 10.98 -6.75
C ILE A 505 -23.45 9.59 -7.17
N GLY A 506 -22.15 9.42 -7.32
CA GLY A 506 -21.49 8.15 -7.60
C GLY A 506 -20.72 7.68 -6.38
N ILE A 507 -20.40 6.38 -6.36
CA ILE A 507 -19.52 5.79 -5.36
C ILE A 507 -18.48 4.92 -6.06
N ARG A 508 -17.25 4.96 -5.56
CA ARG A 508 -16.20 4.06 -6.01
C ARG A 508 -15.28 3.69 -4.86
N GLY A 509 -14.57 2.60 -5.04
CA GLY A 509 -13.48 2.19 -4.16
C GLY A 509 -12.74 1.01 -4.72
N HIS A 510 -11.60 0.71 -4.11
CA HIS A 510 -10.76 -0.43 -4.43
C HIS A 510 -10.53 -1.26 -3.17
N SER A 511 -10.38 -2.60 -3.30
CA SER A 511 -10.17 -3.48 -2.15
C SER A 511 -11.35 -3.42 -1.17
N TYR A 512 -11.11 -3.15 0.11
CA TYR A 512 -12.19 -2.87 1.07
C TYR A 512 -13.13 -1.74 0.59
N GLY A 513 -12.59 -0.72 -0.11
CA GLY A 513 -13.43 0.32 -0.74
C GLY A 513 -14.32 -0.23 -1.84
N GLY A 514 -13.85 -1.23 -2.59
CA GLY A 514 -14.64 -2.00 -3.56
C GLY A 514 -15.75 -2.82 -2.90
N TYR A 515 -15.44 -3.48 -1.78
CA TYR A 515 -16.43 -4.11 -0.90
C TYR A 515 -17.49 -3.09 -0.45
N MET A 516 -17.07 -1.96 0.11
CA MET A 516 -17.98 -0.91 0.59
C MET A 516 -18.85 -0.35 -0.55
N THR A 517 -18.30 -0.28 -1.77
CA THR A 517 -19.07 0.10 -2.96
C THR A 517 -20.17 -0.93 -3.25
N MET A 518 -19.85 -2.22 -3.31
CA MET A 518 -20.81 -3.30 -3.51
C MET A 518 -21.85 -3.35 -2.37
N TRP A 519 -21.39 -3.17 -1.12
CA TRP A 519 -22.28 -3.10 0.05
C TRP A 519 -23.24 -1.93 -0.03
N ALA A 520 -22.75 -0.72 -0.33
CA ALA A 520 -23.56 0.49 -0.43
C ALA A 520 -24.69 0.35 -1.45
N GLU A 521 -24.45 -0.30 -2.59
CA GLU A 521 -25.47 -0.57 -3.61
C GLU A 521 -26.62 -1.45 -3.08
N THR A 522 -26.34 -2.31 -2.11
CA THR A 522 -27.35 -3.16 -1.47
C THR A 522 -28.17 -2.42 -0.42
N GLN A 523 -27.63 -1.34 0.16
CA GLN A 523 -28.23 -0.62 1.30
C GLN A 523 -28.99 0.65 0.91
N THR A 524 -28.69 1.24 -0.25
CA THR A 524 -29.29 2.50 -0.67
C THR A 524 -29.45 2.61 -2.18
N GLN A 525 -30.40 3.48 -2.62
CA GLN A 525 -30.60 3.82 -4.03
C GLN A 525 -30.11 5.25 -4.35
N ARG A 526 -29.25 5.84 -3.50
CA ARG A 526 -28.76 7.22 -3.69
C ARG A 526 -27.71 7.35 -4.78
N PHE A 527 -27.03 6.29 -5.13
CA PHE A 527 -25.96 6.31 -6.11
C PHE A 527 -26.48 6.07 -7.52
N ALA A 528 -26.18 7.00 -8.42
CA ALA A 528 -26.53 6.93 -9.84
C ALA A 528 -25.62 5.97 -10.61
N ALA A 529 -24.41 5.77 -10.14
CA ALA A 529 -23.41 4.87 -10.69
C ALA A 529 -22.43 4.39 -9.61
N ALA A 530 -21.85 3.21 -9.81
CA ALA A 530 -20.86 2.63 -8.92
C ALA A 530 -19.67 2.06 -9.70
N VAL A 531 -18.46 2.12 -9.12
CA VAL A 531 -17.25 1.51 -9.66
C VAL A 531 -16.55 0.72 -8.55
N ALA A 532 -16.62 -0.59 -8.60
CA ALA A 532 -16.01 -1.50 -7.63
C ALA A 532 -14.72 -2.09 -8.21
N GLY A 533 -13.58 -1.65 -7.72
CA GLY A 533 -12.26 -2.19 -8.04
C GLY A 533 -11.85 -3.25 -7.04
N ALA A 534 -11.47 -4.45 -7.49
CA ALA A 534 -11.03 -5.56 -6.64
C ALA A 534 -11.86 -5.69 -5.35
N GLY A 535 -13.21 -5.64 -5.48
CA GLY A 535 -14.13 -5.62 -4.34
C GLY A 535 -14.54 -7.02 -3.93
N LEU A 536 -14.83 -7.19 -2.64
CA LEU A 536 -15.29 -8.46 -2.05
C LEU A 536 -16.81 -8.55 -2.13
N SER A 537 -17.32 -9.62 -2.74
CA SER A 537 -18.75 -9.85 -2.91
C SER A 537 -19.33 -10.86 -1.92
N ASP A 538 -18.54 -11.85 -1.52
CA ASP A 538 -18.93 -12.97 -0.67
C ASP A 538 -17.79 -13.31 0.30
N TRP A 539 -17.97 -13.00 1.58
CA TRP A 539 -16.96 -13.23 2.62
C TRP A 539 -16.62 -14.72 2.80
N LEU A 540 -17.58 -15.64 2.57
CA LEU A 540 -17.33 -17.07 2.71
C LEU A 540 -16.41 -17.58 1.61
N SER A 541 -16.72 -17.28 0.34
CA SER A 541 -15.87 -17.68 -0.79
C SER A 541 -14.54 -16.94 -0.75
N TYR A 542 -14.54 -15.65 -0.37
CA TYR A 542 -13.32 -14.87 -0.22
C TYR A 542 -12.35 -15.48 0.77
N TYR A 543 -12.81 -15.90 1.96
CA TYR A 543 -11.95 -16.53 2.98
C TYR A 543 -11.22 -17.77 2.45
N GLY A 544 -11.85 -18.52 1.56
CA GLY A 544 -11.29 -19.77 1.01
C GLY A 544 -10.43 -19.62 -0.23
N VAL A 545 -10.32 -18.43 -0.82
CA VAL A 545 -9.61 -18.22 -2.10
C VAL A 545 -8.54 -17.13 -2.09
N ASN A 546 -8.48 -16.30 -1.02
CA ASN A 546 -7.46 -15.27 -0.87
C ASN A 546 -6.20 -15.83 -0.19
N ASP A 547 -5.05 -15.18 -0.41
CA ASP A 547 -3.78 -15.58 0.15
C ASP A 547 -3.48 -14.94 1.52
N ILE A 548 -4.39 -14.10 2.05
CA ILE A 548 -4.21 -13.29 3.26
C ILE A 548 -5.32 -13.50 4.31
N ASP A 549 -5.95 -14.66 4.37
CA ASP A 549 -7.13 -14.94 5.20
C ASP A 549 -6.97 -14.59 6.69
N GLN A 550 -5.75 -14.61 7.23
CA GLN A 550 -5.46 -14.38 8.65
C GLN A 550 -5.81 -12.95 9.12
N TRP A 551 -5.80 -11.94 8.23
CA TRP A 551 -6.20 -10.58 8.59
C TRP A 551 -7.67 -10.49 9.05
N MET A 552 -8.52 -11.40 8.56
CA MET A 552 -9.95 -11.35 8.81
C MET A 552 -10.31 -11.76 10.25
N ILE A 553 -9.52 -12.65 10.85
CA ILE A 553 -9.82 -13.20 12.17
C ILE A 553 -9.95 -12.13 13.25
N PRO A 554 -9.03 -11.16 13.42
CA PRO A 554 -9.18 -10.12 14.42
C PRO A 554 -10.39 -9.19 14.18
N PHE A 555 -10.80 -9.01 12.92
CA PHE A 555 -11.98 -8.19 12.61
C PHE A 555 -13.30 -8.93 12.83
N PHE A 556 -13.42 -10.20 12.47
CA PHE A 556 -14.64 -10.98 12.64
C PHE A 556 -14.69 -11.74 13.95
N GLY A 557 -13.54 -11.96 14.60
CA GLY A 557 -13.41 -12.64 15.90
C GLY A 557 -13.37 -14.16 15.84
N ALA A 558 -13.45 -14.75 14.64
CA ALA A 558 -13.35 -16.19 14.38
C ALA A 558 -13.05 -16.41 12.90
N SER A 559 -12.61 -17.61 12.51
CA SER A 559 -12.59 -18.04 11.11
C SER A 559 -14.02 -18.15 10.57
N VAL A 560 -14.17 -18.08 9.25
CA VAL A 560 -15.50 -18.29 8.62
C VAL A 560 -16.05 -19.70 8.88
N TYR A 561 -15.18 -20.67 9.11
CA TYR A 561 -15.55 -22.06 9.38
C TYR A 561 -16.08 -22.26 10.81
N ASP A 562 -15.62 -21.44 11.76
CA ASP A 562 -16.04 -21.49 13.17
C ASP A 562 -17.31 -20.67 13.44
N ASP A 563 -17.44 -19.49 12.82
CA ASP A 563 -18.63 -18.60 12.95
C ASP A 563 -18.98 -17.93 11.61
N PRO A 564 -19.61 -18.67 10.68
CA PRO A 564 -20.04 -18.10 9.39
C PRO A 564 -21.11 -16.99 9.54
N ALA A 565 -21.83 -16.97 10.67
CA ALA A 565 -22.92 -16.02 10.86
C ALA A 565 -22.43 -14.59 11.07
N VAL A 566 -21.23 -14.38 11.62
CA VAL A 566 -20.66 -13.04 11.79
C VAL A 566 -20.31 -12.42 10.42
N TYR A 567 -19.86 -13.24 9.48
CA TYR A 567 -19.53 -12.83 8.11
C TYR A 567 -20.79 -12.51 7.28
N ALA A 568 -21.79 -13.37 7.35
CA ALA A 568 -23.04 -13.22 6.57
C ALA A 568 -23.81 -11.92 6.84
N LYS A 569 -23.57 -11.23 7.95
CA LYS A 569 -24.24 -9.97 8.29
C LYS A 569 -23.93 -8.83 7.32
N SER A 570 -22.72 -8.80 6.80
CA SER A 570 -22.17 -7.73 5.96
C SER A 570 -21.73 -8.23 4.58
N ASP A 571 -22.33 -9.30 4.12
CA ASP A 571 -22.01 -10.02 2.89
C ASP A 571 -22.83 -9.47 1.71
N PRO A 572 -22.24 -8.72 0.77
CA PRO A 572 -23.00 -8.06 -0.30
C PRO A 572 -23.85 -9.00 -1.13
N ILE A 573 -23.35 -10.19 -1.45
CA ILE A 573 -24.03 -11.13 -2.34
C ILE A 573 -25.39 -11.58 -1.78
N HIS A 574 -25.53 -11.70 -0.46
CA HIS A 574 -26.79 -12.04 0.19
C HIS A 574 -27.89 -10.98 0.00
N PHE A 575 -27.49 -9.73 -0.22
CA PHE A 575 -28.39 -8.59 -0.37
C PHE A 575 -28.50 -8.09 -1.81
N VAL A 576 -27.88 -8.73 -2.80
CA VAL A 576 -27.83 -8.32 -4.21
C VAL A 576 -29.20 -8.06 -4.84
N LYS A 577 -30.25 -8.65 -4.29
CA LYS A 577 -31.65 -8.44 -4.73
C LYS A 577 -32.08 -6.96 -4.67
N ALA A 578 -31.50 -6.18 -3.79
CA ALA A 578 -31.81 -4.77 -3.61
C ALA A 578 -31.13 -3.85 -4.63
N VAL A 579 -30.05 -4.33 -5.28
CA VAL A 579 -29.23 -3.53 -6.17
C VAL A 579 -29.97 -3.13 -7.45
N LYS A 580 -29.86 -1.83 -7.78
CA LYS A 580 -30.35 -1.25 -9.04
C LYS A 580 -29.30 -0.34 -9.68
N THR A 581 -28.27 0.02 -8.96
CA THR A 581 -27.21 0.95 -9.39
C THR A 581 -26.39 0.32 -10.51
N PRO A 582 -26.23 0.99 -11.64
CA PRO A 582 -25.31 0.57 -12.70
C PRO A 582 -23.88 0.48 -12.17
N THR A 583 -23.21 -0.66 -12.41
CA THR A 583 -21.92 -0.98 -11.77
C THR A 583 -20.85 -1.35 -12.78
N LEU A 584 -19.69 -0.69 -12.69
CA LEU A 584 -18.46 -1.11 -13.33
C LEU A 584 -17.60 -1.88 -12.31
N VAL A 585 -17.12 -3.06 -12.71
CA VAL A 585 -16.26 -3.91 -11.88
C VAL A 585 -14.91 -4.05 -12.58
N LEU A 586 -13.80 -3.82 -11.85
CA LEU A 586 -12.43 -3.78 -12.38
C LEU A 586 -11.53 -4.64 -11.49
N VAL A 587 -10.72 -5.54 -12.07
CA VAL A 587 -9.87 -6.46 -11.30
C VAL A 587 -8.68 -6.96 -12.11
N GLY A 588 -7.54 -7.22 -11.46
CA GLY A 588 -6.42 -7.99 -12.00
C GLY A 588 -6.71 -9.49 -12.00
N ASP A 589 -6.22 -10.24 -13.00
CA ASP A 589 -6.42 -11.70 -13.04
C ASP A 589 -5.44 -12.48 -12.14
N ARG A 590 -4.48 -11.76 -11.53
CA ARG A 590 -3.45 -12.28 -10.63
C ARG A 590 -3.56 -11.70 -9.22
N ASP A 591 -4.70 -11.14 -8.88
CA ASP A 591 -4.94 -10.58 -7.56
C ASP A 591 -5.07 -11.70 -6.51
N GLY A 592 -4.11 -11.78 -5.59
CA GLY A 592 -4.10 -12.73 -4.47
C GLY A 592 -4.77 -12.19 -3.21
N GLU A 593 -4.83 -10.86 -3.05
CA GLU A 593 -5.55 -10.26 -1.93
C GLU A 593 -7.07 -10.35 -2.10
N VAL A 594 -7.57 -9.92 -3.28
CA VAL A 594 -8.99 -10.02 -3.61
C VAL A 594 -9.14 -10.72 -4.96
N PRO A 595 -9.13 -12.05 -4.96
CA PRO A 595 -9.16 -12.85 -6.18
C PRO A 595 -10.28 -12.47 -7.13
N MET A 596 -9.97 -12.57 -8.43
CA MET A 596 -10.87 -12.20 -9.54
C MET A 596 -12.27 -12.82 -9.39
N GLU A 597 -12.36 -13.98 -8.76
CA GLU A 597 -13.60 -14.72 -8.51
C GLU A 597 -14.65 -13.86 -7.79
N GLN A 598 -14.24 -13.01 -6.84
CA GLN A 598 -15.12 -12.09 -6.14
C GLN A 598 -15.81 -11.10 -7.09
N SER A 599 -15.05 -10.56 -8.03
CA SER A 599 -15.55 -9.67 -9.08
C SER A 599 -16.47 -10.40 -10.06
N VAL A 600 -16.14 -11.65 -10.41
CA VAL A 600 -16.95 -12.49 -11.30
C VAL A 600 -18.29 -12.87 -10.65
N GLU A 601 -18.29 -13.21 -9.36
CA GLU A 601 -19.52 -13.51 -8.60
C GLU A 601 -20.46 -12.30 -8.59
N TRP A 602 -19.97 -11.12 -8.25
CA TRP A 602 -20.76 -9.88 -8.24
C TRP A 602 -21.34 -9.57 -9.64
N TRP A 603 -20.48 -9.59 -10.66
CA TRP A 603 -20.90 -9.37 -12.04
C TRP A 603 -22.00 -10.34 -12.50
N LYS A 604 -21.86 -11.64 -12.22
CA LYS A 604 -22.88 -12.66 -12.57
C LYS A 604 -24.19 -12.40 -11.84
N ALA A 605 -24.13 -12.10 -10.54
CA ALA A 605 -25.31 -11.80 -9.74
C ALA A 605 -26.06 -10.57 -10.27
N LEU A 606 -25.37 -9.48 -10.61
CA LEU A 606 -25.99 -8.29 -11.19
C LEU A 606 -26.58 -8.56 -12.58
N LYS A 607 -25.90 -9.36 -13.42
CA LYS A 607 -26.47 -9.79 -14.71
C LYS A 607 -27.76 -10.59 -14.55
N ASP A 608 -27.80 -11.53 -13.63
CA ASP A 608 -29.02 -12.31 -13.33
C ASP A 608 -30.16 -11.39 -12.88
N ARG A 609 -29.85 -10.37 -12.10
CA ARG A 609 -30.80 -9.34 -11.64
C ARG A 609 -31.15 -8.30 -12.72
N LYS A 610 -30.54 -8.36 -13.93
CA LYS A 610 -30.71 -7.41 -15.04
C LYS A 610 -30.30 -5.97 -14.68
N VAL A 611 -29.36 -5.82 -13.74
CA VAL A 611 -28.73 -4.55 -13.43
C VAL A 611 -27.69 -4.27 -14.50
N PRO A 612 -27.59 -3.05 -15.04
CA PRO A 612 -26.50 -2.69 -15.96
C PRO A 612 -25.15 -2.89 -15.28
N VAL A 613 -24.32 -3.79 -15.83
CA VAL A 613 -23.03 -4.11 -15.26
C VAL A 613 -21.99 -4.40 -16.36
N ARG A 614 -20.77 -3.95 -16.14
CA ARG A 614 -19.58 -4.29 -16.95
C ARG A 614 -18.49 -4.82 -16.04
N LEU A 615 -17.83 -5.89 -16.44
CA LEU A 615 -16.62 -6.43 -15.81
C LEU A 615 -15.45 -6.22 -16.76
N VAL A 616 -14.34 -5.68 -16.24
CA VAL A 616 -13.05 -5.58 -16.94
C VAL A 616 -12.00 -6.32 -16.12
N VAL A 617 -11.30 -7.23 -16.77
CA VAL A 617 -10.22 -8.02 -16.18
C VAL A 617 -8.92 -7.62 -16.85
N TYR A 618 -7.90 -7.30 -16.06
CA TYR A 618 -6.58 -6.87 -16.53
C TYR A 618 -5.58 -8.03 -16.45
N PRO A 619 -5.07 -8.50 -17.60
CA PRO A 619 -4.20 -9.68 -17.64
C PRO A 619 -2.83 -9.42 -16.99
N ASN A 620 -2.39 -10.34 -16.14
CA ASN A 620 -1.12 -10.28 -15.41
C ASN A 620 -0.97 -9.00 -14.57
N GLU A 621 -2.05 -8.52 -13.99
CA GLU A 621 -2.08 -7.50 -12.94
C GLU A 621 -2.50 -8.12 -11.62
N GLY A 622 -1.89 -7.67 -10.52
CA GLY A 622 -2.21 -8.06 -9.15
C GLY A 622 -3.28 -7.17 -8.52
N HIS A 623 -3.20 -7.04 -7.20
CA HIS A 623 -4.08 -6.15 -6.45
C HIS A 623 -3.86 -4.69 -6.81
N VAL A 624 -2.60 -4.29 -7.04
CA VAL A 624 -2.22 -3.00 -7.60
C VAL A 624 -1.81 -3.17 -9.06
N PHE A 625 -2.13 -2.19 -9.91
CA PHE A 625 -1.82 -2.23 -11.34
C PHE A 625 -0.49 -1.53 -11.62
N PHE A 626 0.49 -2.31 -12.02
CA PHE A 626 1.86 -1.83 -12.27
C PHE A 626 2.09 -1.39 -13.71
N LYS A 627 1.34 -1.91 -14.69
CA LYS A 627 1.47 -1.48 -16.08
C LYS A 627 0.82 -0.12 -16.28
N PRO A 628 1.57 0.90 -16.74
CA PRO A 628 1.02 2.26 -16.93
C PRO A 628 -0.20 2.32 -17.84
N ALA A 629 -0.26 1.43 -18.86
CA ALA A 629 -1.38 1.35 -19.78
C ALA A 629 -2.67 0.87 -19.09
N ASP A 630 -2.55 -0.13 -18.20
CA ASP A 630 -3.68 -0.71 -17.47
C ASP A 630 -4.17 0.26 -16.37
N SER A 631 -3.25 0.90 -15.64
CA SER A 631 -3.60 1.98 -14.70
C SER A 631 -4.31 3.16 -15.39
N ARG A 632 -3.86 3.54 -16.59
CA ARG A 632 -4.52 4.57 -17.38
C ARG A 632 -5.92 4.13 -17.82
N ASP A 633 -6.06 2.93 -18.36
CA ASP A 633 -7.35 2.39 -18.82
C ASP A 633 -8.36 2.28 -17.66
N TYR A 634 -7.90 1.84 -16.47
CA TYR A 634 -8.71 1.82 -15.26
C TYR A 634 -9.29 3.21 -14.94
N SER A 635 -8.46 4.25 -14.95
CA SER A 635 -8.88 5.62 -14.67
C SER A 635 -9.84 6.15 -15.73
N VAL A 636 -9.54 5.94 -17.01
CA VAL A 636 -10.40 6.35 -18.13
C VAL A 636 -11.78 5.69 -18.04
N ARG A 637 -11.85 4.36 -17.85
CA ARG A 637 -13.14 3.62 -17.74
C ARG A 637 -13.95 4.06 -16.54
N THR A 638 -13.30 4.39 -15.43
CA THR A 638 -13.96 4.92 -14.23
C THR A 638 -14.68 6.23 -14.54
N LEU A 639 -13.97 7.19 -15.15
CA LEU A 639 -14.56 8.49 -15.51
C LEU A 639 -15.65 8.36 -16.57
N GLU A 640 -15.46 7.51 -17.58
CA GLU A 640 -16.47 7.21 -18.61
C GLU A 640 -17.76 6.66 -18.00
N TRP A 641 -17.63 5.76 -17.03
CA TRP A 641 -18.78 5.16 -16.38
C TRP A 641 -19.60 6.21 -15.65
N PHE A 642 -18.94 7.11 -14.90
CA PHE A 642 -19.65 8.20 -14.24
C PHE A 642 -20.25 9.19 -15.23
N ASP A 643 -19.50 9.58 -16.27
CA ASP A 643 -20.01 10.53 -17.28
C ASP A 643 -21.24 9.96 -18.02
N GLU A 644 -21.18 8.69 -18.42
CA GLU A 644 -22.30 7.98 -19.07
C GLU A 644 -23.55 8.01 -18.19
N TRP A 645 -23.45 7.64 -16.92
CA TRP A 645 -24.62 7.48 -16.06
C TRP A 645 -25.09 8.80 -15.45
N PHE A 646 -24.22 9.75 -15.19
CA PHE A 646 -24.59 11.11 -14.81
C PHE A 646 -25.27 11.86 -15.96
N GLY A 647 -24.84 11.62 -17.21
CA GLY A 647 -25.47 12.17 -18.42
C GLY A 647 -26.86 11.63 -18.72
N LYS A 648 -27.19 10.41 -18.27
CA LYS A 648 -28.54 9.81 -18.41
C LYS A 648 -29.59 10.35 -17.43
N VAL A 649 -29.16 11.12 -16.42
CA VAL A 649 -30.09 11.78 -15.48
C VAL A 649 -30.76 12.93 -16.23
N PRO A 650 -32.11 12.94 -16.41
CA PRO A 650 -32.77 14.01 -17.12
C PRO A 650 -32.56 15.35 -16.40
N PRO A 651 -32.39 16.46 -17.14
CA PRO A 651 -32.38 17.77 -16.53
C PRO A 651 -33.66 17.97 -15.71
N LYS A 652 -33.55 18.68 -14.60
CA LYS A 652 -34.74 19.02 -13.78
C LYS A 652 -35.66 19.93 -14.61
N PRO A 653 -36.98 19.63 -14.70
CA PRO A 653 -37.92 20.52 -15.40
C PRO A 653 -37.95 21.93 -14.82
#